data_4ded3f1e3739c0e2ed0a2e72e2d801ba
#
_entry.id   4ded3f1e3739c0e2ed0a2e72e2d801ba
#
_cell.length_a   1.000
_cell.length_b   1.000
_cell.length_c   1.000
_cell.angle_alpha   90.00
_cell.angle_beta   90.00
_cell.angle_gamma   90.00
#
_symmetry.space_group_name_H-M   'P 1'
#
loop_
_entity.id
_entity.type
_entity.pdbx_description
1 polymer ?
#
loop_
_entity_poly.entity_id
_entity_poly.type
_entity_poly.pdbx_seq_one_letter_code
_entity_poly.pdbx_strand_id
1 'polypeptide(L)'
;MKDIALTYLRNGLSVIPAIKKEKRPSLHRWKEYQQRLPTEAEWERWCADALCIICGEVSGNLLLIDFDQQGKVFEDFKAQIPPELFSRLVVESSQSGGRHILIRTESSIGKSQKLAADANGHVLIETRGEGGLFLCAPTPGYELMQGGFQNIPVLQDHEVTILWETALSFHQDPTPLAPAPQKHSIPVQTTGTRPGDDFNISGRSVVRKILQKHGWKYVGQRGDNDEKWQRPGTNDGHSAYLHIEPPMFYPFSTNCHPFEVGNPYNYFAVYTYLEHNGDFTAATKDLAAQGYGDALTTQPVELPEFITNLPCEEDEGDEIHDDCTEKFPAHLLNVPGFVGELARYINSVSHVDQPTYALAAALAFQALLCAQNVKDPTGIRTNPYIIVAGRSASGKDKGREVIKKIFTQLVNTPKYKTGRHYKPLSHFIESVASYQALVKRLKRNNGVLLWLWDELGKELASWTKDRSANLSGVKTELMRLYSSADSIYVPHVKASSDSKEEESDAIQQPNLILYGTAEKETLFNAFSISELTDGLVGRLMIFEGNDDADRIQQTEQIPIPESILEVTDWWLEKRVMTINQEIPSPDIVPVTREAESIFQQFHHIQKQLKSDRLKDTLWGRAQQQARQFALIYACSVDKDNPAIDQNAAQWAYELVSYLIQRKIYIADRHVADSEFDRQQKEILRYIEECGGQSTQNELTRRFQRLEKRRRDDIIANLKDTGAIKEIWLKKEGSRQHANFYILNKRKRATPKSL
;
A
#
# COMPACT_ATOMS: atom_id res chain seq x y z
N MET A 1 -5.27 40.20 10.11
CA MET A 1 -5.35 38.89 9.47
C MET A 1 -6.51 38.80 8.51
N LYS A 2 -7.75 38.95 8.91
CA LYS A 2 -8.95 38.79 8.10
C LYS A 2 -8.95 39.65 6.84
N ASP A 3 -8.74 40.97 6.97
CA ASP A 3 -8.73 41.89 5.81
C ASP A 3 -7.68 41.56 4.77
N ILE A 4 -6.52 41.06 5.22
CA ILE A 4 -5.45 40.62 4.32
C ILE A 4 -5.84 39.32 3.65
N ALA A 5 -6.45 38.37 4.37
CA ALA A 5 -6.94 37.13 3.79
C ALA A 5 -8.02 37.38 2.72
N LEU A 6 -8.93 38.32 2.96
CA LEU A 6 -9.92 38.74 1.97
C LEU A 6 -9.27 39.40 0.74
N THR A 7 -8.19 40.15 0.94
CA THR A 7 -7.40 40.70 -0.15
C THR A 7 -6.74 39.59 -1.00
N TYR A 8 -6.14 38.57 -0.35
CA TYR A 8 -5.55 37.43 -1.05
C TYR A 8 -6.61 36.61 -1.80
N LEU A 9 -7.76 36.40 -1.17
CA LEU A 9 -8.89 35.71 -1.80
C LEU A 9 -9.37 36.43 -3.07
N ARG A 10 -9.52 37.77 -3.02
CA ARG A 10 -9.91 38.60 -4.19
C ARG A 10 -8.88 38.57 -5.31
N ASN A 11 -7.62 38.24 -5.00
CA ASN A 11 -6.56 38.03 -5.98
C ASN A 11 -6.45 36.56 -6.47
N GLY A 12 -7.49 35.75 -6.21
CA GLY A 12 -7.60 34.38 -6.67
C GLY A 12 -6.68 33.39 -5.96
N LEU A 13 -6.37 33.63 -4.68
CA LEU A 13 -5.59 32.70 -3.85
C LEU A 13 -6.53 31.95 -2.91
N SER A 14 -6.42 30.64 -2.83
CA SER A 14 -7.12 29.79 -1.87
C SER A 14 -6.45 29.92 -0.50
N VAL A 15 -6.87 30.96 0.26
CA VAL A 15 -6.33 31.28 1.58
C VAL A 15 -7.29 30.81 2.67
N ILE A 16 -6.76 30.10 3.67
CA ILE A 16 -7.51 29.51 4.77
C ILE A 16 -6.82 29.79 6.11
N PRO A 17 -7.55 29.75 7.25
CA PRO A 17 -6.95 29.91 8.56
C PRO A 17 -6.08 28.74 8.95
N ALA A 18 -4.97 29.00 9.64
CA ALA A 18 -4.01 28.02 10.07
C ALA A 18 -3.64 28.11 11.55
N ILE A 19 -3.03 27.05 12.09
CA ILE A 19 -2.41 27.02 13.41
C ILE A 19 -0.91 27.22 13.23
N LYS A 20 -0.42 28.38 13.63
CA LYS A 20 0.98 28.78 13.45
C LYS A 20 1.98 27.75 13.99
N LYS A 21 1.77 27.28 15.23
CA LYS A 21 2.68 26.35 15.93
C LYS A 21 2.79 25.00 15.22
N GLU A 22 1.70 24.53 14.63
CA GLU A 22 1.61 23.22 14.01
C GLU A 22 1.82 23.26 12.48
N LYS A 23 1.95 24.49 11.91
CA LYS A 23 2.12 24.73 10.46
C LYS A 23 1.08 23.97 9.60
N ARG A 24 -0.17 23.91 10.06
CA ARG A 24 -1.27 23.24 9.35
C ARG A 24 -2.56 24.08 9.37
N PRO A 25 -3.50 23.80 8.46
CA PRO A 25 -4.83 24.41 8.51
C PRO A 25 -5.52 24.18 9.85
N SER A 26 -6.26 25.18 10.34
CA SER A 26 -7.09 25.06 11.55
C SER A 26 -8.47 24.43 11.28
N LEU A 27 -8.87 24.35 10.01
CA LEU A 27 -10.15 23.80 9.57
C LEU A 27 -10.11 22.28 9.50
N HIS A 28 -11.14 21.61 10.03
CA HIS A 28 -11.27 20.14 9.95
C HIS A 28 -11.46 19.64 8.52
N ARG A 29 -12.14 20.39 7.64
CA ARG A 29 -12.43 20.05 6.25
C ARG A 29 -11.77 21.01 5.27
N TRP A 30 -10.47 21.22 5.38
CA TRP A 30 -9.75 22.16 4.54
C TRP A 30 -9.49 21.65 3.12
N LYS A 31 -9.56 20.33 2.87
CA LYS A 31 -9.27 19.73 1.55
C LYS A 31 -10.22 20.17 0.43
N GLU A 32 -11.42 20.59 0.76
CA GLU A 32 -12.35 21.15 -0.23
C GLU A 32 -11.82 22.43 -0.88
N TYR A 33 -10.98 23.19 -0.17
CA TYR A 33 -10.33 24.41 -0.67
C TYR A 33 -9.12 24.14 -1.58
N GLN A 34 -8.78 22.87 -1.81
CA GLN A 34 -7.89 22.47 -2.90
C GLN A 34 -8.60 22.46 -4.26
N GLN A 35 -9.95 22.48 -4.27
CA GLN A 35 -10.76 22.41 -5.50
C GLN A 35 -11.60 23.68 -5.72
N ARG A 36 -11.82 24.48 -4.67
CA ARG A 36 -12.55 25.73 -4.74
C ARG A 36 -11.94 26.80 -3.84
N LEU A 37 -12.13 28.06 -4.21
CA LEU A 37 -11.78 29.16 -3.33
C LEU A 37 -12.74 29.23 -2.12
N PRO A 38 -12.26 29.65 -0.93
CA PRO A 38 -13.13 30.08 0.15
C PRO A 38 -14.01 31.25 -0.28
N THR A 39 -15.14 31.41 0.37
CA THR A 39 -16.00 32.58 0.19
C THR A 39 -15.72 33.64 1.25
N GLU A 40 -16.03 34.91 0.96
CA GLU A 40 -15.94 35.98 1.99
C GLU A 40 -16.82 35.69 3.21
N ALA A 41 -18.01 35.06 2.99
CA ALA A 41 -18.89 34.65 4.07
C ALA A 41 -18.32 33.54 4.99
N GLU A 42 -17.48 32.67 4.47
CA GLU A 42 -16.73 31.70 5.26
C GLU A 42 -15.66 32.41 6.09
N TRP A 43 -14.94 33.36 5.51
CA TRP A 43 -13.97 34.18 6.23
C TRP A 43 -14.60 35.08 7.32
N GLU A 44 -15.88 35.46 7.17
CA GLU A 44 -16.61 36.16 8.24
C GLU A 44 -16.74 35.35 9.53
N ARG A 45 -16.77 34.01 9.39
CA ARG A 45 -16.97 33.05 10.49
C ARG A 45 -15.69 32.52 11.10
N TRP A 46 -14.55 32.70 10.38
CA TRP A 46 -13.28 32.14 10.80
C TRP A 46 -12.46 33.13 11.64
N CYS A 47 -11.76 32.55 12.63
CA CYS A 47 -10.73 33.26 13.38
C CYS A 47 -9.37 32.67 12.98
N ALA A 48 -8.38 33.51 12.73
CA ALA A 48 -7.05 33.07 12.30
C ALA A 48 -5.96 33.86 13.04
N ASP A 49 -5.02 33.13 13.61
CA ASP A 49 -3.72 33.64 14.10
C ASP A 49 -2.61 33.46 13.08
N ALA A 50 -2.85 32.66 12.05
CA ALA A 50 -1.98 32.41 10.92
C ALA A 50 -2.78 32.20 9.62
N LEU A 51 -2.18 32.56 8.48
CA LEU A 51 -2.73 32.35 7.15
C LEU A 51 -1.95 31.23 6.43
N CYS A 52 -2.70 30.38 5.74
CA CYS A 52 -2.18 29.33 4.89
C CYS A 52 -2.75 29.47 3.48
N ILE A 53 -1.90 29.41 2.46
CA ILE A 53 -2.31 29.43 1.06
C ILE A 53 -2.13 28.02 0.48
N ILE A 54 -3.08 27.61 -0.35
CA ILE A 54 -3.06 26.34 -1.07
C ILE A 54 -2.55 26.60 -2.49
N CYS A 55 -1.49 25.89 -2.89
CA CYS A 55 -0.93 25.92 -4.23
C CYS A 55 -1.75 25.07 -5.21
N GLY A 56 -1.53 25.29 -6.50
CA GLY A 56 -2.16 24.52 -7.55
C GLY A 56 -3.13 25.34 -8.39
N GLU A 57 -3.92 24.62 -9.18
CA GLU A 57 -4.92 25.19 -10.09
C GLU A 57 -5.91 26.10 -9.34
N VAL A 58 -6.29 25.71 -8.12
CA VAL A 58 -7.22 26.46 -7.27
C VAL A 58 -6.77 27.90 -6.97
N SER A 59 -5.45 28.15 -6.98
CA SER A 59 -4.83 29.46 -6.78
C SER A 59 -4.24 30.05 -8.06
N GLY A 60 -4.75 29.63 -9.24
CA GLY A 60 -4.30 30.08 -10.55
C GLY A 60 -2.91 29.54 -10.92
N ASN A 61 -2.72 28.24 -10.78
CA ASN A 61 -1.46 27.54 -10.98
C ASN A 61 -0.31 28.07 -10.13
N LEU A 62 -0.61 28.39 -8.86
CA LEU A 62 0.38 28.87 -7.91
C LEU A 62 1.38 27.78 -7.54
N LEU A 63 2.66 28.08 -7.72
CA LEU A 63 3.80 27.27 -7.33
C LEU A 63 4.65 28.01 -6.31
N LEU A 64 5.03 27.33 -5.23
CA LEU A 64 6.00 27.81 -4.25
C LEU A 64 7.30 27.02 -4.40
N ILE A 65 8.45 27.71 -4.40
CA ILE A 65 9.78 27.13 -4.22
C ILE A 65 10.25 27.48 -2.81
N ASP A 66 10.47 26.47 -2.00
CA ASP A 66 10.82 26.58 -0.57
C ASP A 66 12.30 26.29 -0.36
N PHE A 67 13.04 27.24 0.23
CA PHE A 67 14.45 27.14 0.58
C PHE A 67 14.56 26.87 2.08
N ASP A 68 14.81 25.63 2.43
CA ASP A 68 15.00 25.16 3.80
C ASP A 68 16.40 25.50 4.35
N GLN A 69 16.74 24.98 5.53
CA GLN A 69 18.03 25.16 6.19
C GLN A 69 18.43 26.64 6.33
N GLN A 70 17.48 27.48 6.82
CA GLN A 70 17.66 28.93 7.00
C GLN A 70 18.00 29.67 5.67
N GLY A 71 17.57 29.13 4.53
CA GLY A 71 17.86 29.70 3.22
C GLY A 71 19.34 29.62 2.81
N LYS A 72 20.09 28.62 3.30
CA LYS A 72 21.55 28.47 3.13
C LYS A 72 22.01 28.64 1.68
N VAL A 73 21.25 28.16 0.71
CA VAL A 73 21.61 28.23 -0.72
C VAL A 73 20.85 29.32 -1.48
N PHE A 74 20.04 30.16 -0.81
CA PHE A 74 19.18 31.12 -1.48
C PHE A 74 19.96 32.24 -2.19
N GLU A 75 21.00 32.81 -1.58
CA GLU A 75 21.80 33.89 -2.19
C GLU A 75 22.61 33.38 -3.39
N ASP A 76 23.15 32.15 -3.29
CA ASP A 76 23.85 31.50 -4.40
C ASP A 76 22.88 31.15 -5.55
N PHE A 77 21.67 30.73 -5.22
CA PHE A 77 20.60 30.50 -6.17
C PHE A 77 20.22 31.80 -6.89
N LYS A 78 20.00 32.88 -6.15
CA LYS A 78 19.70 34.21 -6.68
C LYS A 78 20.80 34.73 -7.62
N ALA A 79 22.07 34.51 -7.30
CA ALA A 79 23.20 34.93 -8.11
C ALA A 79 23.27 34.19 -9.47
N GLN A 80 22.67 33.02 -9.59
CA GLN A 80 22.66 32.21 -10.82
C GLN A 80 21.45 32.48 -11.71
N ILE A 81 20.46 33.23 -11.24
CA ILE A 81 19.26 33.58 -12.01
C ILE A 81 19.45 34.94 -12.70
N PRO A 82 18.95 35.12 -13.95
CA PRO A 82 18.94 36.42 -14.61
C PRO A 82 18.31 37.49 -13.70
N PRO A 83 18.99 38.64 -13.46
CA PRO A 83 18.49 39.68 -12.54
C PRO A 83 17.09 40.20 -12.96
N GLU A 84 16.80 40.26 -14.26
CA GLU A 84 15.49 40.66 -14.78
C GLU A 84 14.38 39.70 -14.39
N LEU A 85 14.64 38.38 -14.42
CA LEU A 85 13.70 37.35 -13.96
C LEU A 85 13.52 37.46 -12.46
N PHE A 86 14.61 37.51 -11.68
CA PHE A 86 14.56 37.55 -10.21
C PHE A 86 13.79 38.80 -9.73
N SER A 87 13.95 39.95 -10.36
CA SER A 87 13.27 41.20 -9.98
C SER A 87 11.74 41.11 -10.03
N ARG A 88 11.19 40.20 -10.84
CA ARG A 88 9.74 39.96 -10.99
C ARG A 88 9.16 39.02 -9.92
N LEU A 89 9.99 38.20 -9.27
CA LEU A 89 9.54 37.16 -8.36
C LEU A 89 8.99 37.75 -7.06
N VAL A 90 8.04 37.04 -6.45
CA VAL A 90 7.59 37.34 -5.09
C VAL A 90 8.40 36.53 -4.11
N VAL A 91 9.04 37.19 -3.15
CA VAL A 91 9.92 36.54 -2.16
C VAL A 91 9.46 36.90 -0.76
N GLU A 92 9.30 35.89 0.11
CA GLU A 92 9.08 36.07 1.55
C GLU A 92 10.10 35.28 2.37
N SER A 93 10.32 35.72 3.61
CA SER A 93 11.06 34.96 4.62
C SER A 93 10.10 34.12 5.44
N SER A 94 10.50 32.89 5.78
CA SER A 94 9.75 32.02 6.68
C SER A 94 10.24 32.10 8.13
N GLN A 95 9.40 31.64 9.08
CA GLN A 95 9.69 31.67 10.51
C GLN A 95 11.01 30.98 10.89
N SER A 96 11.44 29.98 10.14
CA SER A 96 12.68 29.23 10.35
C SER A 96 13.91 29.90 9.72
N GLY A 97 13.76 31.09 9.13
CA GLY A 97 14.82 31.79 8.39
C GLY A 97 14.95 31.33 6.92
N GLY A 98 14.15 30.38 6.48
CA GLY A 98 14.06 29.95 5.07
C GLY A 98 13.52 31.05 4.16
N ARG A 99 13.47 30.76 2.86
CA ARG A 99 12.93 31.67 1.84
C ARG A 99 11.92 30.96 0.96
N HIS A 100 10.85 31.67 0.64
CA HIS A 100 9.82 31.24 -0.29
C HIS A 100 9.88 32.09 -1.55
N ILE A 101 9.89 31.48 -2.72
CA ILE A 101 9.64 32.14 -3.99
C ILE A 101 8.28 31.72 -4.50
N LEU A 102 7.42 32.69 -4.82
CA LEU A 102 6.07 32.46 -5.33
C LEU A 102 5.99 32.89 -6.79
N ILE A 103 5.46 31.99 -7.61
CA ILE A 103 5.20 32.20 -9.04
C ILE A 103 3.88 31.55 -9.43
N ARG A 104 3.32 31.97 -10.56
CA ARG A 104 2.27 31.22 -11.28
C ARG A 104 2.83 30.71 -12.60
N THR A 105 2.29 29.63 -13.10
CA THR A 105 2.68 29.05 -14.38
C THR A 105 1.52 29.09 -15.37
N GLU A 106 1.82 29.18 -16.68
CA GLU A 106 0.78 29.09 -17.70
C GLU A 106 0.14 27.71 -17.77
N SER A 107 0.94 26.67 -17.53
CA SER A 107 0.52 25.27 -17.55
C SER A 107 0.21 24.77 -16.15
N SER A 108 -0.55 23.65 -16.06
CA SER A 108 -0.81 22.97 -14.78
C SER A 108 0.48 22.50 -14.12
N ILE A 109 0.55 22.66 -12.80
CA ILE A 109 1.72 22.26 -12.01
C ILE A 109 1.53 20.85 -11.44
N GLY A 110 2.64 20.11 -11.37
CA GLY A 110 2.66 18.79 -10.73
C GLY A 110 2.59 18.86 -9.21
N LYS A 111 2.67 17.70 -8.56
CA LYS A 111 2.75 17.61 -7.09
C LYS A 111 4.05 18.20 -6.56
N SER A 112 4.07 18.49 -5.25
CA SER A 112 5.28 18.95 -4.54
C SER A 112 6.46 18.01 -4.73
N GLN A 113 7.66 18.55 -4.96
CA GLN A 113 8.88 17.80 -5.25
C GLN A 113 10.08 18.35 -4.47
N LYS A 114 11.02 17.48 -4.10
CA LYS A 114 12.32 17.89 -3.60
C LYS A 114 13.24 18.14 -4.78
N LEU A 115 13.87 19.30 -4.83
CA LEU A 115 14.76 19.71 -5.94
C LEU A 115 16.24 19.60 -5.56
N ALA A 116 16.59 19.86 -4.29
CA ALA A 116 17.96 19.74 -3.84
C ALA A 116 18.04 19.24 -2.39
N ALA A 117 19.04 18.42 -2.10
CA ALA A 117 19.42 18.01 -0.76
C ALA A 117 20.93 18.12 -0.57
N ASP A 118 21.41 18.32 0.67
CA ASP A 118 22.83 18.32 1.01
C ASP A 118 23.41 16.88 0.99
N ALA A 119 24.71 16.76 1.18
CA ALA A 119 25.40 15.47 1.20
C ALA A 119 24.94 14.51 2.33
N ASN A 120 24.18 15.00 3.31
CA ASN A 120 23.60 14.22 4.40
C ASN A 120 22.10 13.90 4.16
N GLY A 121 21.54 14.24 2.99
CA GLY A 121 20.16 14.01 2.64
C GLY A 121 19.17 15.03 3.21
N HIS A 122 19.62 16.13 3.85
CA HIS A 122 18.72 17.19 4.30
C HIS A 122 18.26 18.04 3.12
N VAL A 123 16.94 18.27 3.03
CA VAL A 123 16.37 19.08 1.97
C VAL A 123 16.87 20.50 2.03
N LEU A 124 17.39 21.02 0.89
CA LEU A 124 17.81 22.40 0.69
C LEU A 124 16.76 23.21 -0.05
N ILE A 125 16.16 22.61 -1.09
CA ILE A 125 15.14 23.25 -1.93
C ILE A 125 14.05 22.23 -2.25
N GLU A 126 12.79 22.61 -2.00
CA GLU A 126 11.62 21.81 -2.41
C GLU A 126 10.54 22.71 -3.04
N THR A 127 9.54 22.11 -3.67
CA THR A 127 8.38 22.84 -4.20
C THR A 127 7.11 22.46 -3.46
N ARG A 128 6.16 23.40 -3.40
CA ARG A 128 4.76 23.13 -3.07
C ARG A 128 3.95 23.32 -4.35
N GLY A 129 3.59 22.19 -4.95
CA GLY A 129 2.81 22.12 -6.18
C GLY A 129 1.31 21.87 -5.90
N GLU A 130 0.64 21.15 -6.82
CA GLU A 130 -0.80 20.91 -6.77
C GLU A 130 -1.27 20.36 -5.42
N GLY A 131 -2.21 21.08 -4.78
CA GLY A 131 -2.73 20.75 -3.45
C GLY A 131 -1.75 20.97 -2.29
N GLY A 132 -0.51 21.38 -2.56
CA GLY A 132 0.47 21.77 -1.54
C GLY A 132 0.02 23.00 -0.78
N LEU A 133 0.50 23.20 0.45
CA LEU A 133 0.14 24.35 1.28
C LEU A 133 1.36 24.91 2.02
N PHE A 134 1.30 26.18 2.32
CA PHE A 134 2.34 26.89 3.08
C PHE A 134 1.75 28.01 3.92
N LEU A 135 2.38 28.35 5.05
CA LEU A 135 2.06 29.54 5.80
C LEU A 135 2.72 30.76 5.15
N CYS A 136 2.01 31.89 5.14
CA CYS A 136 2.45 33.10 4.49
C CYS A 136 2.33 34.35 5.36
N ALA A 137 2.96 35.43 4.95
CA ALA A 137 2.76 36.76 5.55
C ALA A 137 1.27 37.16 5.47
N PRO A 138 0.74 37.86 6.50
CA PRO A 138 1.40 38.44 7.65
C PRO A 138 1.40 37.55 8.91
N THR A 139 1.42 36.24 8.74
CA THR A 139 1.58 35.32 9.88
C THR A 139 2.86 35.70 10.63
N PRO A 140 2.85 35.90 11.96
CA PRO A 140 4.04 36.29 12.71
C PRO A 140 5.23 35.38 12.42
N GLY A 141 6.37 35.96 11.99
CA GLY A 141 7.57 35.23 11.56
C GLY A 141 7.64 34.96 10.03
N TYR A 142 6.65 35.36 9.27
CA TYR A 142 6.65 35.39 7.82
C TYR A 142 6.60 36.84 7.36
N GLU A 143 7.56 37.25 6.55
CA GLU A 143 7.72 38.63 6.11
C GLU A 143 7.99 38.71 4.62
N LEU A 144 7.22 39.55 3.93
CA LEU A 144 7.38 39.79 2.51
C LEU A 144 8.64 40.62 2.26
N MET A 145 9.58 40.09 1.50
CA MET A 145 10.85 40.71 1.19
C MET A 145 10.86 41.41 -0.18
N GLN A 146 10.12 40.86 -1.15
CA GLN A 146 10.05 41.40 -2.53
C GLN A 146 8.72 41.09 -3.15
N GLY A 147 8.18 42.02 -3.94
CA GLY A 147 6.90 41.84 -4.63
C GLY A 147 5.67 41.90 -3.71
N GLY A 148 4.61 41.21 -4.08
CA GLY A 148 3.37 41.15 -3.28
C GLY A 148 2.42 40.07 -3.77
N PHE A 149 1.64 39.50 -2.85
CA PHE A 149 0.66 38.45 -3.18
C PHE A 149 -0.46 38.92 -4.13
N GLN A 150 -0.63 40.25 -4.31
CA GLN A 150 -1.57 40.82 -5.30
C GLN A 150 -1.08 40.67 -6.74
N ASN A 151 0.24 40.58 -6.94
CA ASN A 151 0.87 40.59 -8.27
C ASN A 151 1.90 39.47 -8.41
N ILE A 152 1.49 38.24 -8.11
CA ILE A 152 2.35 37.06 -8.33
C ILE A 152 2.52 36.87 -9.83
N PRO A 153 3.79 36.87 -10.35
CA PRO A 153 4.04 36.80 -11.79
C PRO A 153 3.63 35.45 -12.35
N VAL A 154 3.05 35.47 -13.56
CA VAL A 154 2.90 34.28 -14.40
C VAL A 154 4.18 34.15 -15.20
N LEU A 155 4.90 33.07 -15.03
CA LEU A 155 6.13 32.76 -15.74
C LEU A 155 5.87 31.84 -16.92
N GLN A 156 6.60 32.07 -17.99
CA GLN A 156 6.60 31.17 -19.13
C GLN A 156 7.41 29.91 -18.84
N ASP A 157 7.15 28.82 -19.56
CA ASP A 157 7.78 27.52 -19.32
C ASP A 157 9.32 27.59 -19.31
N HIS A 158 9.93 28.42 -20.16
CA HIS A 158 11.39 28.57 -20.19
C HIS A 158 11.93 29.27 -18.92
N GLU A 159 11.20 30.26 -18.37
CA GLU A 159 11.55 30.94 -17.12
C GLU A 159 11.45 30.00 -15.92
N VAL A 160 10.40 29.18 -15.89
CA VAL A 160 10.23 28.12 -14.88
C VAL A 160 11.38 27.12 -14.98
N THR A 161 11.79 26.76 -16.19
CA THR A 161 12.92 25.86 -16.44
C THR A 161 14.22 26.40 -15.84
N ILE A 162 14.50 27.69 -16.01
CA ILE A 162 15.69 28.35 -15.45
C ILE A 162 15.69 28.19 -13.90
N LEU A 163 14.56 28.48 -13.24
CA LEU A 163 14.45 28.34 -11.79
C LEU A 163 14.66 26.89 -11.35
N TRP A 164 14.10 25.96 -12.08
CA TRP A 164 14.17 24.52 -11.78
C TRP A 164 15.57 23.95 -11.91
N GLU A 165 16.23 24.24 -13.03
CA GLU A 165 17.61 23.80 -13.28
C GLU A 165 18.60 24.38 -12.27
N THR A 166 18.43 25.67 -11.98
CA THR A 166 19.24 26.31 -10.95
C THR A 166 19.03 25.64 -9.60
N ALA A 167 17.79 25.32 -9.22
CA ALA A 167 17.52 24.61 -7.97
C ALA A 167 18.14 23.21 -7.95
N LEU A 168 18.02 22.44 -9.02
CA LEU A 168 18.61 21.09 -9.15
C LEU A 168 20.14 21.11 -9.08
N SER A 169 20.80 22.20 -9.51
CA SER A 169 22.27 22.31 -9.46
C SER A 169 22.85 22.32 -8.04
N PHE A 170 22.01 22.58 -7.02
CA PHE A 170 22.38 22.55 -5.60
C PHE A 170 22.28 21.18 -4.96
N HIS A 171 21.84 20.16 -5.69
CA HIS A 171 21.72 18.80 -5.17
C HIS A 171 23.12 18.18 -4.98
N GLN A 172 23.44 17.77 -3.75
CA GLN A 172 24.76 17.23 -3.36
C GLN A 172 24.67 15.79 -2.85
N ASP A 173 23.45 15.27 -2.61
CA ASP A 173 23.25 13.91 -2.14
C ASP A 173 23.64 12.92 -3.26
N PRO A 174 24.56 11.96 -3.02
CA PRO A 174 24.89 10.92 -3.99
C PRO A 174 23.71 9.96 -4.24
N THR A 175 22.71 9.98 -3.40
CA THR A 175 21.44 9.26 -3.63
C THR A 175 20.60 10.04 -4.64
N PRO A 176 20.20 9.47 -5.78
CA PRO A 176 19.32 10.15 -6.70
C PRO A 176 18.09 10.65 -5.95
N LEU A 177 17.71 11.92 -6.14
CA LEU A 177 16.45 12.46 -5.62
C LEU A 177 15.34 11.49 -5.99
N ALA A 178 14.78 10.80 -5.00
CA ALA A 178 13.80 9.76 -5.25
C ALA A 178 12.64 10.35 -6.04
N PRO A 179 12.39 9.89 -7.27
CA PRO A 179 11.12 10.14 -7.92
C PRO A 179 10.04 9.53 -7.03
N ALA A 180 8.84 10.09 -7.04
CA ALA A 180 7.68 9.47 -6.40
C ALA A 180 7.66 7.98 -6.72
N PRO A 181 7.32 7.08 -5.78
CA PRO A 181 7.63 5.66 -5.83
C PRO A 181 7.20 5.03 -7.15
N GLN A 182 8.16 4.83 -8.04
CA GLN A 182 7.97 4.02 -9.22
C GLN A 182 7.94 2.57 -8.77
N LYS A 183 6.92 1.85 -9.21
CA LYS A 183 6.91 0.39 -9.12
C LYS A 183 8.10 -0.13 -9.92
N HIS A 184 9.18 -0.47 -9.25
CA HIS A 184 10.26 -1.22 -9.85
C HIS A 184 9.71 -2.59 -10.27
N SER A 185 9.64 -2.83 -11.57
CA SER A 185 9.65 -4.18 -12.10
C SER A 185 11.02 -4.76 -11.75
N ILE A 186 11.04 -5.70 -10.81
CA ILE A 186 12.22 -6.51 -10.49
C ILE A 186 12.66 -7.22 -11.76
N PRO A 187 13.93 -7.18 -12.17
CA PRO A 187 14.40 -7.95 -13.32
C PRO A 187 14.21 -9.44 -13.02
N VAL A 188 13.29 -10.07 -13.70
CA VAL A 188 13.24 -11.54 -13.74
C VAL A 188 14.44 -11.98 -14.56
N GLN A 189 15.38 -12.67 -13.95
CA GLN A 189 16.43 -13.37 -14.69
C GLN A 189 15.77 -14.47 -15.52
N THR A 190 15.46 -14.15 -16.77
CA THR A 190 15.22 -15.15 -17.80
C THR A 190 16.55 -15.47 -18.45
N THR A 191 16.82 -16.74 -18.70
CA THR A 191 17.92 -17.18 -19.55
C THR A 191 17.62 -16.78 -20.99
N GLY A 192 17.94 -15.52 -21.35
CA GLY A 192 17.65 -14.87 -22.61
C GLY A 192 17.30 -13.40 -22.42
N THR A 193 17.84 -12.53 -23.27
CA THR A 193 17.59 -11.08 -23.20
C THR A 193 16.23 -10.76 -23.83
N ARG A 194 15.34 -10.09 -23.11
CA ARG A 194 14.04 -9.65 -23.67
C ARG A 194 14.28 -8.53 -24.68
N PRO A 195 13.47 -8.39 -25.77
CA PRO A 195 13.62 -7.35 -26.75
C PRO A 195 13.68 -5.92 -26.18
N GLY A 196 12.84 -5.62 -25.18
CA GLY A 196 12.84 -4.32 -24.50
C GLY A 196 14.06 -4.08 -23.61
N ASP A 197 14.61 -5.12 -22.97
CA ASP A 197 15.80 -5.01 -22.12
C ASP A 197 17.06 -4.84 -22.99
N ASP A 198 17.17 -5.56 -24.10
CA ASP A 198 18.22 -5.39 -25.08
C ASP A 198 18.16 -4.00 -25.73
N PHE A 199 16.96 -3.53 -26.06
CA PHE A 199 16.75 -2.18 -26.57
C PHE A 199 17.15 -1.09 -25.56
N ASN A 200 16.93 -1.28 -24.27
CA ASN A 200 17.39 -0.34 -23.26
C ASN A 200 18.93 -0.21 -23.25
N ILE A 201 19.64 -1.29 -23.51
CA ILE A 201 21.12 -1.28 -23.54
C ILE A 201 21.64 -0.70 -24.85
N SER A 202 21.09 -1.11 -25.98
CA SER A 202 21.66 -0.84 -27.33
C SER A 202 20.88 0.23 -28.13
N GLY A 203 19.67 0.59 -27.71
CA GLY A 203 18.71 1.40 -28.49
C GLY A 203 18.95 2.91 -28.52
N ARG A 204 19.98 3.46 -27.85
CA ARG A 204 20.21 4.92 -27.76
C ARG A 204 20.14 5.65 -29.10
N SER A 205 20.83 5.11 -30.13
CA SER A 205 20.85 5.72 -31.46
C SER A 205 19.48 5.74 -32.12
N VAL A 206 18.67 4.76 -31.85
CA VAL A 206 17.29 4.65 -32.34
C VAL A 206 16.39 5.64 -31.61
N VAL A 207 16.49 5.73 -30.28
CA VAL A 207 15.73 6.69 -29.46
C VAL A 207 16.01 8.12 -29.90
N ARG A 208 17.27 8.50 -30.17
CA ARG A 208 17.61 9.83 -30.73
C ARG A 208 16.90 10.12 -32.05
N LYS A 209 16.87 9.15 -32.96
CA LYS A 209 16.17 9.27 -34.25
C LYS A 209 14.67 9.41 -34.07
N ILE A 210 14.08 8.65 -33.13
CA ILE A 210 12.65 8.69 -32.81
C ILE A 210 12.28 10.05 -32.21
N LEU A 211 13.03 10.53 -31.23
CA LEU A 211 12.82 11.87 -30.68
C LEU A 211 12.85 12.94 -31.79
N GLN A 212 13.84 12.90 -32.71
CA GLN A 212 13.91 13.83 -33.85
C GLN A 212 12.71 13.68 -34.80
N LYS A 213 12.28 12.44 -35.08
CA LYS A 213 11.11 12.15 -35.94
C LYS A 213 9.83 12.78 -35.37
N HIS A 214 9.69 12.77 -34.03
CA HIS A 214 8.58 13.37 -33.29
C HIS A 214 8.79 14.85 -32.92
N GLY A 215 9.72 15.51 -33.58
CA GLY A 215 9.90 16.97 -33.51
C GLY A 215 10.75 17.46 -32.33
N TRP A 216 11.32 16.54 -31.52
CA TRP A 216 12.28 16.91 -30.49
C TRP A 216 13.60 17.33 -31.11
N LYS A 217 14.24 18.39 -30.59
CA LYS A 217 15.51 18.89 -31.09
C LYS A 217 16.62 18.67 -30.07
N TYR A 218 17.72 18.10 -30.51
CA TYR A 218 18.95 18.05 -29.70
C TYR A 218 19.55 19.45 -29.63
N VAL A 219 19.78 19.97 -28.41
CA VAL A 219 20.28 21.34 -28.21
C VAL A 219 21.64 21.42 -27.50
N GLY A 220 22.23 20.31 -27.18
CA GLY A 220 23.56 20.26 -26.56
C GLY A 220 23.74 19.14 -25.57
N GLN A 221 24.89 19.14 -24.87
CA GLN A 221 25.28 18.12 -23.89
C GLN A 221 25.52 18.76 -22.53
N ARG A 222 25.25 18.03 -21.46
CA ARG A 222 25.56 18.40 -20.09
C ARG A 222 26.49 17.32 -19.50
N GLY A 223 27.79 17.63 -19.38
CA GLY A 223 28.81 16.64 -19.01
C GLY A 223 28.88 15.49 -20.04
N ASP A 224 29.44 14.36 -19.65
CA ASP A 224 29.67 13.22 -20.54
C ASP A 224 28.46 12.28 -20.63
N ASN A 225 27.49 12.42 -19.73
CA ASN A 225 26.39 11.46 -19.53
C ASN A 225 24.99 11.93 -19.99
N ASP A 226 24.77 13.23 -20.20
CA ASP A 226 23.44 13.80 -20.43
C ASP A 226 23.33 14.59 -21.72
N GLU A 227 22.32 14.31 -22.52
CA GLU A 227 21.95 15.07 -23.71
C GLU A 227 20.74 15.96 -23.40
N LYS A 228 20.83 17.24 -23.82
CA LYS A 228 19.73 18.22 -23.69
C LYS A 228 18.83 18.14 -24.92
N TRP A 229 17.52 17.98 -24.67
CA TRP A 229 16.51 17.88 -25.71
C TRP A 229 15.41 18.91 -25.50
N GLN A 230 15.05 19.58 -26.59
CA GLN A 230 13.99 20.57 -26.64
C GLN A 230 12.72 19.93 -27.22
N ARG A 231 11.58 20.13 -26.55
CA ARG A 231 10.29 19.61 -27.01
C ARG A 231 9.78 20.31 -28.27
N PRO A 232 8.86 19.66 -29.02
CA PRO A 232 8.16 20.34 -30.13
C PRO A 232 7.41 21.60 -29.65
N GLY A 233 7.36 22.62 -30.50
CA GLY A 233 6.58 23.85 -30.26
C GLY A 233 7.22 24.87 -29.32
N THR A 234 8.48 24.70 -28.90
CA THR A 234 9.26 25.73 -28.20
C THR A 234 10.51 26.08 -29.00
N ASN A 235 10.98 27.33 -28.89
CA ASN A 235 12.17 27.79 -29.59
C ASN A 235 13.35 28.12 -28.68
N ASP A 236 13.14 28.11 -27.35
CA ASP A 236 14.16 28.43 -26.35
C ASP A 236 14.30 27.35 -25.28
N GLY A 237 15.53 27.19 -24.78
CA GLY A 237 15.87 26.26 -23.67
C GLY A 237 15.85 24.78 -24.08
N HIS A 238 15.81 23.90 -23.07
CA HIS A 238 15.62 22.46 -23.26
C HIS A 238 14.53 21.97 -22.28
N SER A 239 13.93 20.83 -22.59
CA SER A 239 12.70 20.36 -21.96
C SER A 239 12.84 18.97 -21.37
N ALA A 240 13.92 18.27 -21.74
CA ALA A 240 14.22 16.92 -21.27
C ALA A 240 15.72 16.62 -21.33
N TYR A 241 16.15 15.66 -20.50
CA TYR A 241 17.46 15.04 -20.60
C TYR A 241 17.32 13.61 -21.14
N LEU A 242 18.26 13.22 -22.01
CA LEU A 242 18.47 11.83 -22.39
C LEU A 242 19.78 11.38 -21.74
N HIS A 243 19.65 10.60 -20.65
CA HIS A 243 20.78 10.04 -19.91
C HIS A 243 21.34 8.83 -20.65
N ILE A 244 22.66 8.66 -20.59
CA ILE A 244 23.36 7.54 -21.22
C ILE A 244 23.44 6.37 -20.26
N GLU A 245 23.77 6.65 -18.99
CA GLU A 245 23.92 5.66 -17.93
C GLU A 245 23.40 6.21 -16.60
N PRO A 246 22.29 5.67 -16.05
CA PRO A 246 21.42 4.66 -16.67
C PRO A 246 20.65 5.19 -17.88
N PRO A 247 20.28 4.31 -18.87
CA PRO A 247 19.61 4.70 -20.10
C PRO A 247 18.18 5.19 -19.81
N MET A 248 17.99 6.51 -19.79
CA MET A 248 16.73 7.15 -19.40
C MET A 248 16.47 8.46 -20.16
N PHE A 249 15.21 8.71 -20.48
CA PHE A 249 14.71 10.00 -20.94
C PHE A 249 13.91 10.65 -19.80
N TYR A 250 14.28 11.87 -19.43
CA TYR A 250 13.69 12.59 -18.30
C TYR A 250 13.10 13.92 -18.78
N PRO A 251 11.77 13.99 -19.01
CA PRO A 251 11.06 15.22 -19.32
C PRO A 251 10.78 16.01 -18.04
N PHE A 252 11.12 17.30 -18.00
CA PHE A 252 10.90 18.19 -16.85
C PHE A 252 10.11 19.44 -17.20
N SER A 253 9.83 19.69 -18.48
CA SER A 253 8.99 20.78 -18.93
C SER A 253 7.54 20.35 -19.07
N THR A 254 6.60 21.25 -18.79
CA THR A 254 5.19 21.06 -19.06
C THR A 254 4.93 20.95 -20.57
N ASN A 255 3.87 20.23 -20.98
CA ASN A 255 3.54 19.96 -22.39
C ASN A 255 4.53 19.06 -23.17
N CYS A 256 5.15 18.09 -22.47
CA CYS A 256 5.98 17.07 -23.09
C CYS A 256 5.17 15.83 -23.56
N HIS A 257 3.87 15.98 -23.85
CA HIS A 257 3.02 14.86 -24.29
C HIS A 257 3.70 14.04 -25.41
N PRO A 258 3.69 12.68 -25.31
CA PRO A 258 2.93 11.81 -24.41
C PRO A 258 3.60 11.55 -23.05
N PHE A 259 4.69 12.20 -22.73
CA PHE A 259 5.45 12.01 -21.50
C PHE A 259 4.93 12.91 -20.37
N GLU A 260 4.83 12.34 -19.16
CA GLU A 260 4.46 13.08 -17.95
C GLU A 260 5.69 13.79 -17.37
N VAL A 261 5.53 15.01 -16.92
CA VAL A 261 6.59 15.82 -16.34
C VAL A 261 7.14 15.19 -15.07
N GLY A 262 8.47 15.09 -14.97
CA GLY A 262 9.16 14.56 -13.81
C GLY A 262 9.16 13.02 -13.71
N ASN A 263 8.62 12.31 -14.70
CA ASN A 263 8.69 10.84 -14.77
C ASN A 263 9.84 10.41 -15.70
N PRO A 264 10.81 9.61 -15.23
CA PRO A 264 11.84 9.05 -16.09
C PRO A 264 11.26 7.89 -16.92
N TYR A 265 11.66 7.83 -18.18
CA TYR A 265 11.28 6.80 -19.14
C TYR A 265 12.54 6.09 -19.66
N ASN A 266 12.61 4.77 -19.55
CA ASN A 266 13.68 4.02 -20.20
C ASN A 266 13.53 4.08 -21.74
N TYR A 267 14.55 3.71 -22.49
CA TYR A 267 14.54 3.79 -23.94
C TYR A 267 13.41 3.01 -24.59
N PHE A 268 13.07 1.85 -24.03
CA PHE A 268 11.94 1.05 -24.49
C PHE A 268 10.59 1.76 -24.26
N ALA A 269 10.43 2.43 -23.13
CA ALA A 269 9.22 3.22 -22.88
C ALA A 269 9.11 4.40 -23.85
N VAL A 270 10.22 5.12 -24.13
CA VAL A 270 10.23 6.20 -25.13
C VAL A 270 9.80 5.68 -26.50
N TYR A 271 10.35 4.55 -26.92
CA TYR A 271 9.96 3.86 -28.14
C TYR A 271 8.47 3.54 -28.17
N THR A 272 7.98 2.93 -27.10
CA THR A 272 6.57 2.50 -26.98
C THR A 272 5.60 3.68 -27.03
N TYR A 273 5.88 4.75 -26.31
CA TYR A 273 5.00 5.92 -26.30
C TYR A 273 4.98 6.67 -27.62
N LEU A 274 6.11 6.79 -28.31
CA LEU A 274 6.22 7.57 -29.53
C LEU A 274 5.83 6.78 -30.80
N GLU A 275 6.13 5.49 -30.88
CA GLU A 275 5.91 4.69 -32.08
C GLU A 275 4.66 3.77 -31.97
N HIS A 276 4.24 3.44 -30.75
CA HIS A 276 3.15 2.49 -30.52
C HIS A 276 2.04 3.04 -29.60
N ASN A 277 1.96 4.36 -29.41
CA ASN A 277 0.92 5.04 -28.60
C ASN A 277 0.73 4.43 -27.19
N GLY A 278 1.81 3.89 -26.57
CA GLY A 278 1.77 3.27 -25.24
C GLY A 278 1.46 1.76 -25.24
N ASP A 279 1.32 1.12 -26.40
CA ASP A 279 1.14 -0.35 -26.46
C ASP A 279 2.48 -1.08 -26.37
N PHE A 280 2.84 -1.49 -25.15
CA PHE A 280 4.07 -2.22 -24.85
C PHE A 280 4.13 -3.60 -25.48
N THR A 281 2.97 -4.23 -25.77
CA THR A 281 2.92 -5.54 -26.42
C THR A 281 3.25 -5.45 -27.90
N ALA A 282 2.69 -4.47 -28.60
CA ALA A 282 3.01 -4.18 -29.98
C ALA A 282 4.48 -3.76 -30.13
N ALA A 283 4.98 -2.89 -29.24
CA ALA A 283 6.37 -2.46 -29.22
C ALA A 283 7.36 -3.61 -29.02
N THR A 284 7.05 -4.54 -28.10
CA THR A 284 7.89 -5.74 -27.87
C THR A 284 7.95 -6.63 -29.10
N LYS A 285 6.82 -6.87 -29.78
CA LYS A 285 6.77 -7.66 -31.01
C LYS A 285 7.56 -7.01 -32.14
N ASP A 286 7.46 -5.70 -32.27
CA ASP A 286 8.16 -4.94 -33.30
C ASP A 286 9.67 -4.93 -33.05
N LEU A 287 10.15 -4.75 -31.82
CA LEU A 287 11.55 -4.86 -31.46
C LEU A 287 12.10 -6.27 -31.69
N ALA A 288 11.32 -7.32 -31.37
CA ALA A 288 11.70 -8.70 -31.67
C ALA A 288 11.87 -8.92 -33.19
N ALA A 289 10.96 -8.37 -34.01
CA ALA A 289 11.06 -8.43 -35.46
C ALA A 289 12.27 -7.65 -36.01
N GLN A 290 12.71 -6.62 -35.30
CA GLN A 290 13.93 -5.85 -35.62
C GLN A 290 15.22 -6.51 -35.12
N GLY A 291 15.13 -7.68 -34.46
CA GLY A 291 16.28 -8.49 -34.02
C GLY A 291 16.79 -8.14 -32.62
N TYR A 292 16.01 -7.40 -31.80
CA TYR A 292 16.33 -7.20 -30.39
C TYR A 292 15.88 -8.41 -29.55
N GLY A 293 16.71 -8.82 -28.61
CA GLY A 293 16.50 -9.99 -27.78
C GLY A 293 16.84 -11.31 -28.44
N ASP A 294 16.88 -12.38 -27.64
CA ASP A 294 17.17 -13.73 -28.14
C ASP A 294 15.98 -14.27 -28.94
N ALA A 295 16.25 -14.92 -30.07
CA ALA A 295 15.23 -15.51 -30.95
C ALA A 295 14.39 -16.55 -30.19
N LEU A 296 13.15 -16.22 -29.88
CA LEU A 296 12.17 -17.15 -29.36
C LEU A 296 11.75 -18.11 -30.47
N THR A 297 12.14 -19.35 -30.37
CA THR A 297 11.52 -20.45 -31.15
C THR A 297 10.09 -20.65 -30.64
N THR A 298 9.15 -19.92 -31.20
CA THR A 298 7.73 -20.15 -30.98
C THR A 298 7.26 -21.31 -31.84
N GLN A 299 7.14 -22.51 -31.24
CA GLN A 299 6.17 -23.48 -31.73
C GLN A 299 4.81 -23.09 -31.11
N PRO A 300 3.72 -23.07 -31.89
CA PRO A 300 2.38 -22.83 -31.32
C PRO A 300 2.00 -24.00 -30.43
N VAL A 301 1.87 -23.77 -29.14
CA VAL A 301 1.23 -24.71 -28.22
C VAL A 301 -0.26 -24.52 -28.38
N GLU A 302 -0.97 -25.52 -28.91
CA GLU A 302 -2.43 -25.58 -28.85
C GLU A 302 -2.86 -25.57 -27.39
N LEU A 303 -3.61 -24.55 -27.02
CA LEU A 303 -4.19 -24.41 -25.68
C LEU A 303 -5.27 -25.48 -25.52
N PRO A 304 -5.40 -26.14 -24.36
CA PRO A 304 -6.49 -27.08 -24.10
C PRO A 304 -7.85 -26.41 -24.27
N GLU A 305 -8.79 -27.12 -24.91
CA GLU A 305 -10.12 -26.63 -25.28
C GLU A 305 -10.98 -26.04 -24.15
N PHE A 306 -10.63 -26.27 -22.88
CA PHE A 306 -11.41 -25.72 -21.77
C PHE A 306 -11.14 -24.23 -21.50
N ILE A 307 -10.05 -23.66 -22.04
CA ILE A 307 -9.72 -22.23 -21.91
C ILE A 307 -10.49 -21.38 -22.95
N THR A 308 -10.99 -22.02 -24.02
CA THR A 308 -11.74 -21.33 -25.08
C THR A 308 -13.23 -21.18 -24.80
N ASN A 309 -13.73 -21.73 -23.70
CA ASN A 309 -15.14 -21.67 -23.31
C ASN A 309 -15.44 -20.73 -22.13
N LEU A 310 -14.56 -19.79 -21.83
CA LEU A 310 -14.97 -18.62 -21.07
C LEU A 310 -15.68 -17.68 -22.02
N PRO A 311 -16.98 -17.37 -21.81
CA PRO A 311 -17.72 -16.50 -22.72
C PRO A 311 -17.06 -15.12 -22.70
N CYS A 312 -16.47 -14.75 -23.85
CA CYS A 312 -16.26 -13.35 -24.20
C CYS A 312 -17.63 -12.82 -24.64
N GLU A 313 -18.49 -12.47 -23.71
CA GLU A 313 -19.66 -11.68 -24.01
C GLU A 313 -19.26 -10.21 -24.02
N GLU A 314 -19.45 -9.61 -25.19
CA GLU A 314 -19.38 -8.19 -25.41
C GLU A 314 -20.45 -7.49 -24.55
N ASP A 315 -20.01 -6.46 -23.80
CA ASP A 315 -20.78 -5.34 -23.28
C ASP A 315 -22.24 -5.60 -22.83
N GLU A 316 -22.41 -6.28 -21.72
CA GLU A 316 -23.46 -5.89 -20.75
C GLU A 316 -22.81 -5.94 -19.38
N GLY A 317 -22.73 -4.76 -18.70
CA GLY A 317 -22.01 -4.54 -17.48
C GLY A 317 -22.14 -5.70 -16.50
N ASP A 318 -21.05 -6.43 -16.31
CA ASP A 318 -20.93 -7.47 -15.30
C ASP A 318 -21.29 -6.89 -13.93
N GLU A 319 -22.50 -7.22 -13.49
CA GLU A 319 -22.85 -7.23 -12.10
C GLU A 319 -21.80 -8.12 -11.41
N ILE A 320 -20.85 -7.49 -10.72
CA ILE A 320 -20.07 -8.21 -9.71
C ILE A 320 -21.13 -8.76 -8.75
N HIS A 321 -21.44 -10.02 -8.91
CA HIS A 321 -22.37 -10.71 -8.05
C HIS A 321 -21.97 -10.47 -6.60
N ASP A 322 -22.87 -9.87 -5.84
CA ASP A 322 -22.80 -9.63 -4.40
C ASP A 322 -22.96 -10.97 -3.62
N ASP A 323 -22.46 -12.06 -4.22
CA ASP A 323 -22.39 -13.41 -3.66
C ASP A 323 -21.03 -13.64 -2.98
N CYS A 324 -20.57 -12.65 -2.20
CA CYS A 324 -19.62 -12.93 -1.15
C CYS A 324 -20.35 -13.72 -0.07
N THR A 325 -20.54 -15.01 -0.34
CA THR A 325 -21.15 -15.95 0.61
C THR A 325 -20.50 -15.75 1.97
N GLU A 326 -21.30 -15.63 3.03
CA GLU A 326 -20.82 -15.46 4.41
C GLU A 326 -19.92 -16.60 4.85
N LYS A 327 -19.90 -17.72 4.13
CA LYS A 327 -19.16 -18.94 4.45
C LYS A 327 -17.87 -19.05 3.62
N PHE A 328 -16.81 -19.46 4.29
CA PHE A 328 -15.54 -19.78 3.65
C PHE A 328 -15.71 -20.91 2.61
N PRO A 329 -15.16 -20.82 1.39
CA PRO A 329 -15.33 -21.83 0.35
C PRO A 329 -14.79 -23.20 0.79
N ALA A 330 -15.65 -24.22 0.78
CA ALA A 330 -15.32 -25.53 1.30
C ALA A 330 -14.13 -26.21 0.57
N HIS A 331 -13.98 -25.99 -0.74
CA HIS A 331 -12.90 -26.56 -1.53
C HIS A 331 -11.52 -26.02 -1.10
N LEU A 332 -11.44 -24.78 -0.60
CA LEU A 332 -10.20 -24.18 -0.10
C LEU A 332 -9.71 -24.80 1.21
N LEU A 333 -10.59 -25.51 1.93
CA LEU A 333 -10.22 -26.23 3.14
C LEU A 333 -9.44 -27.53 2.83
N ASN A 334 -9.47 -28.01 1.59
CA ASN A 334 -8.85 -29.26 1.18
C ASN A 334 -7.43 -29.03 0.67
N VAL A 335 -6.48 -28.85 1.59
CA VAL A 335 -5.06 -28.78 1.25
C VAL A 335 -4.45 -30.18 1.41
N PRO A 336 -3.74 -30.72 0.41
CA PRO A 336 -3.08 -32.01 0.54
C PRO A 336 -1.81 -31.93 1.40
N GLY A 337 -1.34 -33.08 1.85
CA GLY A 337 -0.11 -33.20 2.63
C GLY A 337 -0.24 -32.70 4.07
N PHE A 338 0.87 -32.21 4.60
CA PHE A 338 1.03 -31.88 6.01
C PHE A 338 0.04 -30.81 6.52
N VAL A 339 -0.18 -29.74 5.74
CA VAL A 339 -1.13 -28.68 6.14
C VAL A 339 -2.54 -29.24 6.33
N GLY A 340 -3.01 -30.05 5.39
CA GLY A 340 -4.34 -30.65 5.49
C GLY A 340 -4.46 -31.65 6.63
N GLU A 341 -3.44 -32.44 6.88
CA GLU A 341 -3.40 -33.38 8.01
C GLU A 341 -3.43 -32.63 9.34
N LEU A 342 -2.58 -31.63 9.49
CA LEU A 342 -2.52 -30.79 10.69
C LEU A 342 -3.84 -30.02 10.90
N ALA A 343 -4.44 -29.47 9.84
CA ALA A 343 -5.72 -28.78 9.94
C ALA A 343 -6.83 -29.71 10.42
N ARG A 344 -6.93 -30.93 9.85
CA ARG A 344 -7.89 -31.94 10.33
C ARG A 344 -7.66 -32.30 11.80
N TYR A 345 -6.40 -32.47 12.21
CA TYR A 345 -6.08 -32.76 13.62
C TYR A 345 -6.47 -31.58 14.52
N ILE A 346 -6.11 -30.33 14.18
CA ILE A 346 -6.49 -29.15 14.99
C ILE A 346 -8.01 -29.08 15.15
N ASN A 347 -8.76 -29.29 14.07
CA ASN A 347 -10.21 -29.22 14.09
C ASN A 347 -10.81 -30.37 14.93
N SER A 348 -10.27 -31.60 14.82
CA SER A 348 -10.76 -32.76 15.57
C SER A 348 -10.58 -32.65 17.08
N VAL A 349 -9.58 -31.89 17.56
CA VAL A 349 -9.33 -31.63 18.98
C VAL A 349 -9.95 -30.33 19.49
N SER A 350 -10.67 -29.61 18.60
CA SER A 350 -11.38 -28.37 18.93
C SER A 350 -12.74 -28.67 19.56
N HIS A 351 -13.20 -27.81 20.48
CA HIS A 351 -14.56 -27.87 21.04
C HIS A 351 -15.62 -27.22 20.13
N VAL A 352 -15.21 -26.62 19.03
CA VAL A 352 -16.09 -25.99 18.05
C VAL A 352 -15.58 -26.36 16.65
N ASP A 353 -16.48 -26.74 15.76
CA ASP A 353 -16.15 -27.11 14.39
C ASP A 353 -15.77 -25.88 13.57
N GLN A 354 -14.47 -25.61 13.48
CA GLN A 354 -13.91 -24.42 12.83
C GLN A 354 -12.76 -24.78 11.88
N PRO A 355 -13.05 -25.46 10.77
CA PRO A 355 -12.01 -25.89 9.83
C PRO A 355 -11.21 -24.72 9.23
N THR A 356 -11.81 -23.53 9.09
CA THR A 356 -11.13 -22.32 8.61
C THR A 356 -10.03 -21.87 9.59
N TYR A 357 -10.28 -21.92 10.91
CA TYR A 357 -9.27 -21.57 11.90
C TYR A 357 -8.15 -22.61 11.95
N ALA A 358 -8.53 -23.88 11.81
CA ALA A 358 -7.58 -24.98 11.78
C ALA A 358 -6.64 -24.88 10.57
N LEU A 359 -7.19 -24.56 9.39
CA LEU A 359 -6.39 -24.31 8.18
C LEU A 359 -5.44 -23.13 8.37
N ALA A 360 -5.92 -22.00 8.90
CA ALA A 360 -5.10 -20.82 9.15
C ALA A 360 -3.90 -21.10 10.06
N ALA A 361 -4.13 -21.88 11.15
CA ALA A 361 -3.08 -22.30 12.07
C ALA A 361 -2.08 -23.26 11.43
N ALA A 362 -2.56 -24.21 10.63
CA ALA A 362 -1.71 -25.17 9.92
C ALA A 362 -0.82 -24.47 8.89
N LEU A 363 -1.36 -23.48 8.16
CA LEU A 363 -0.59 -22.66 7.21
C LEU A 363 0.50 -21.85 7.92
N ALA A 364 0.18 -21.20 9.05
CA ALA A 364 1.16 -20.45 9.83
C ALA A 364 2.26 -21.35 10.38
N PHE A 365 1.90 -22.56 10.80
CA PHE A 365 2.87 -23.53 11.31
C PHE A 365 3.78 -24.08 10.20
N GLN A 366 3.23 -24.46 9.05
CA GLN A 366 4.03 -24.89 7.91
C GLN A 366 4.96 -23.76 7.44
N ALA A 367 4.48 -22.53 7.43
CA ALA A 367 5.28 -21.35 7.10
C ALA A 367 6.50 -21.19 8.03
N LEU A 368 6.33 -21.42 9.34
CA LEU A 368 7.43 -21.43 10.30
C LEU A 368 8.43 -22.56 10.01
N LEU A 369 7.95 -23.74 9.70
CA LEU A 369 8.80 -24.90 9.42
C LEU A 369 9.66 -24.69 8.17
N CYS A 370 9.08 -24.11 7.11
CA CYS A 370 9.75 -23.82 5.85
C CYS A 370 10.68 -22.58 5.91
N ALA A 371 10.50 -21.72 6.92
CA ALA A 371 11.16 -20.41 7.01
C ALA A 371 12.69 -20.49 6.83
N GLN A 372 13.26 -19.65 6.01
CA GLN A 372 14.68 -19.60 5.59
C GLN A 372 15.19 -20.85 4.85
N ASN A 373 14.44 -21.95 4.81
CA ASN A 373 14.85 -23.17 4.10
C ASN A 373 14.50 -23.12 2.61
N VAL A 374 13.45 -22.38 2.23
CA VAL A 374 12.95 -22.35 0.85
C VAL A 374 12.59 -20.93 0.41
N LYS A 375 12.63 -20.72 -0.90
CA LYS A 375 12.10 -19.54 -1.59
C LYS A 375 11.58 -19.90 -2.98
N ASP A 376 10.70 -19.07 -3.55
CA ASP A 376 10.38 -19.18 -4.98
C ASP A 376 11.48 -18.56 -5.85
N PRO A 377 11.46 -18.72 -7.17
CA PRO A 377 12.46 -18.12 -8.06
C PRO A 377 12.49 -16.58 -8.05
N THR A 378 11.43 -15.92 -7.56
CA THR A 378 11.34 -14.46 -7.46
C THR A 378 11.80 -13.92 -6.11
N GLY A 379 12.29 -14.78 -5.20
CA GLY A 379 12.71 -14.40 -3.87
C GLY A 379 11.59 -14.34 -2.82
N ILE A 380 10.39 -14.79 -3.15
CA ILE A 380 9.27 -14.83 -2.19
C ILE A 380 9.52 -15.92 -1.14
N ARG A 381 9.26 -15.56 0.13
CA ARG A 381 9.49 -16.38 1.33
C ARG A 381 8.18 -16.74 2.02
N THR A 382 8.25 -17.67 2.96
CA THR A 382 7.09 -18.15 3.74
C THR A 382 6.90 -17.33 5.02
N ASN A 383 6.59 -16.04 4.88
CA ASN A 383 6.40 -15.11 6.02
C ASN A 383 5.01 -14.44 6.02
N PRO A 384 3.90 -15.20 5.97
CA PRO A 384 2.56 -14.62 5.94
C PRO A 384 2.18 -14.00 7.30
N TYR A 385 1.31 -12.98 7.25
CA TYR A 385 0.64 -12.40 8.41
C TYR A 385 -0.82 -12.85 8.42
N ILE A 386 -1.13 -13.86 9.22
CA ILE A 386 -2.44 -14.52 9.28
C ILE A 386 -3.17 -14.07 10.54
N ILE A 387 -4.43 -13.68 10.39
CA ILE A 387 -5.32 -13.33 11.49
C ILE A 387 -6.56 -14.21 11.43
N VAL A 388 -6.95 -14.75 12.57
CA VAL A 388 -8.19 -15.47 12.76
C VAL A 388 -9.17 -14.56 13.50
N ALA A 389 -10.30 -14.25 12.86
CA ALA A 389 -11.33 -13.37 13.40
C ALA A 389 -12.61 -14.16 13.73
N GLY A 390 -13.10 -14.05 14.96
CA GLY A 390 -14.33 -14.72 15.39
C GLY A 390 -14.87 -14.20 16.70
N ARG A 391 -16.09 -14.65 17.03
CA ARG A 391 -16.72 -14.30 18.32
C ARG A 391 -15.94 -14.84 19.52
N SER A 392 -16.23 -14.33 20.70
CA SER A 392 -15.69 -14.90 21.94
C SER A 392 -16.11 -16.37 22.07
N ALA A 393 -15.20 -17.23 22.56
CA ALA A 393 -15.41 -18.68 22.71
C ALA A 393 -15.75 -19.44 21.41
N SER A 394 -15.36 -18.93 20.25
CA SER A 394 -15.55 -19.58 18.94
C SER A 394 -14.49 -20.65 18.60
N GLY A 395 -13.59 -20.99 19.52
CA GLY A 395 -12.53 -21.98 19.26
C GLY A 395 -11.26 -21.45 18.58
N LYS A 396 -11.14 -20.12 18.37
CA LYS A 396 -10.00 -19.49 17.67
C LYS A 396 -8.63 -19.74 18.33
N ASP A 397 -8.60 -20.08 19.63
CA ASP A 397 -7.36 -20.29 20.38
C ASP A 397 -6.75 -21.68 20.20
N LYS A 398 -7.54 -22.65 19.70
CA LYS A 398 -7.13 -24.05 19.60
C LYS A 398 -5.87 -24.23 18.72
N GLY A 399 -5.76 -23.51 17.61
CA GLY A 399 -4.57 -23.57 16.77
C GLY A 399 -3.28 -23.23 17.51
N ARG A 400 -3.29 -22.17 18.33
CA ARG A 400 -2.14 -21.77 19.16
C ARG A 400 -1.78 -22.85 20.19
N GLU A 401 -2.79 -23.45 20.85
CA GLU A 401 -2.58 -24.51 21.81
C GLU A 401 -1.91 -25.74 21.16
N VAL A 402 -2.42 -26.16 20.01
CA VAL A 402 -1.89 -27.36 19.31
C VAL A 402 -0.46 -27.13 18.84
N ILE A 403 -0.15 -25.96 18.26
CA ILE A 403 1.21 -25.61 17.86
C ILE A 403 2.17 -25.73 19.04
N LYS A 404 1.82 -25.16 20.20
CA LYS A 404 2.64 -25.27 21.43
C LYS A 404 2.78 -26.70 21.90
N LYS A 405 1.72 -27.51 21.85
CA LYS A 405 1.77 -28.94 22.25
C LYS A 405 2.72 -29.73 21.36
N ILE A 406 2.70 -29.54 20.03
CA ILE A 406 3.61 -30.24 19.10
C ILE A 406 5.07 -29.95 19.49
N PHE A 407 5.44 -28.69 19.68
CA PHE A 407 6.80 -28.34 20.06
C PHE A 407 7.17 -28.85 21.49
N THR A 408 6.24 -28.79 22.45
CA THR A 408 6.49 -29.30 23.78
C THR A 408 6.76 -30.79 23.77
N GLN A 409 6.03 -31.55 22.93
CA GLN A 409 6.23 -32.98 22.79
C GLN A 409 7.60 -33.31 22.18
N LEU A 410 8.01 -32.57 21.11
CA LEU A 410 9.30 -32.74 20.47
C LEU A 410 10.47 -32.40 21.41
N VAL A 411 10.41 -31.27 22.12
CA VAL A 411 11.46 -30.86 23.07
C VAL A 411 11.66 -31.88 24.19
N ASN A 412 10.63 -32.63 24.54
CA ASN A 412 10.71 -33.70 25.56
C ASN A 412 11.31 -35.01 25.06
N THR A 413 11.56 -35.16 23.75
CA THR A 413 12.27 -36.32 23.20
C THR A 413 13.75 -36.32 23.62
N PRO A 414 14.42 -37.50 23.72
CA PRO A 414 15.83 -37.57 24.09
C PRO A 414 16.73 -36.75 23.18
N LYS A 415 16.42 -36.67 21.89
CA LYS A 415 17.14 -35.94 20.85
C LYS A 415 17.33 -34.46 21.19
N TYR A 416 16.30 -33.78 21.70
CA TYR A 416 16.33 -32.37 22.04
C TYR A 416 16.72 -32.06 23.50
N LYS A 417 16.65 -33.08 24.39
CA LYS A 417 17.07 -32.95 25.80
C LYS A 417 18.59 -32.92 25.99
N THR A 418 19.35 -33.56 25.11
CA THR A 418 20.81 -33.75 25.29
C THR A 418 21.69 -32.57 24.89
N GLY A 419 21.15 -31.41 24.67
CA GLY A 419 21.86 -30.12 24.80
C GLY A 419 22.66 -29.57 23.60
N ARG A 420 22.81 -30.31 22.49
CA ARG A 420 23.51 -29.83 21.29
C ARG A 420 22.58 -29.46 20.14
N HIS A 421 21.30 -29.70 20.28
CA HIS A 421 20.32 -29.46 19.24
C HIS A 421 19.51 -28.19 19.51
N TYR A 422 19.09 -27.57 18.44
CA TYR A 422 18.17 -26.49 18.31
C TYR A 422 16.99 -26.55 19.32
N LYS A 423 16.70 -25.43 20.01
CA LYS A 423 15.57 -25.39 20.97
C LYS A 423 14.31 -24.88 20.28
N PRO A 424 13.38 -25.77 19.85
CA PRO A 424 12.23 -25.36 19.06
C PRO A 424 11.36 -24.31 19.74
N LEU A 425 11.20 -24.36 21.06
CA LEU A 425 10.41 -23.41 21.85
C LEU A 425 10.91 -21.97 21.81
N SER A 426 12.15 -21.72 21.35
CA SER A 426 12.68 -20.36 21.22
C SER A 426 12.02 -19.57 20.07
N HIS A 427 11.32 -20.24 19.14
CA HIS A 427 10.78 -19.67 17.90
C HIS A 427 9.41 -19.04 18.03
N PHE A 428 8.84 -18.98 19.23
CA PHE A 428 7.59 -18.28 19.48
C PHE A 428 7.76 -17.09 20.38
N ILE A 429 6.83 -16.15 20.19
CA ILE A 429 6.48 -15.10 21.14
C ILE A 429 4.96 -14.96 21.18
N GLU A 430 4.43 -14.48 22.28
CA GLU A 430 3.00 -14.21 22.47
C GLU A 430 2.73 -12.70 22.61
N SER A 431 3.69 -11.96 23.15
CA SER A 431 3.59 -10.51 23.29
C SER A 431 4.95 -9.86 23.21
N VAL A 432 4.98 -8.60 22.87
CA VAL A 432 6.19 -7.77 22.86
C VAL A 432 5.93 -6.43 23.53
N ALA A 433 6.87 -5.99 24.35
CA ALA A 433 6.76 -4.70 25.03
C ALA A 433 7.17 -3.51 24.11
N SER A 434 7.96 -3.77 23.06
CA SER A 434 8.44 -2.76 22.13
C SER A 434 8.98 -3.42 20.85
N TYR A 435 9.15 -2.61 19.77
CA TYR A 435 9.77 -3.11 18.54
C TYR A 435 11.21 -3.58 18.75
N GLN A 436 11.98 -2.95 19.67
CA GLN A 436 13.34 -3.36 20.00
C GLN A 436 13.38 -4.77 20.61
N ALA A 437 12.40 -5.08 21.46
CA ALA A 437 12.26 -6.43 22.05
C ALA A 437 11.95 -7.46 20.96
N LEU A 438 11.11 -7.13 19.97
CA LEU A 438 10.82 -7.96 18.80
C LEU A 438 12.09 -8.23 17.99
N VAL A 439 12.81 -7.18 17.60
CA VAL A 439 14.05 -7.28 16.82
C VAL A 439 15.11 -8.10 17.57
N LYS A 440 15.31 -7.84 18.85
CA LYS A 440 16.26 -8.60 19.71
C LYS A 440 15.88 -10.09 19.79
N ARG A 441 14.58 -10.40 19.88
CA ARG A 441 14.11 -11.78 19.90
C ARG A 441 14.32 -12.45 18.54
N LEU A 442 14.00 -11.77 17.45
CA LEU A 442 14.20 -12.26 16.09
C LEU A 442 15.69 -12.56 15.82
N LYS A 443 16.59 -11.66 16.20
CA LYS A 443 18.04 -11.86 16.10
C LYS A 443 18.52 -13.09 16.88
N ARG A 444 18.08 -13.26 18.14
CA ARG A 444 18.41 -14.44 18.97
C ARG A 444 17.97 -15.76 18.35
N ASN A 445 16.98 -15.73 17.49
CA ASN A 445 16.43 -16.89 16.80
C ASN A 445 16.91 -17.00 15.35
N ASN A 446 18.08 -16.43 15.04
CA ASN A 446 18.67 -16.42 13.70
C ASN A 446 17.70 -15.95 12.61
N GLY A 447 16.92 -14.91 12.90
CA GLY A 447 16.03 -14.27 11.94
C GLY A 447 14.65 -14.94 11.77
N VAL A 448 14.32 -16.02 12.50
CA VAL A 448 13.01 -16.68 12.33
C VAL A 448 12.19 -16.65 13.61
N LEU A 449 10.93 -16.26 13.47
CA LEU A 449 10.03 -16.13 14.60
C LEU A 449 8.57 -16.30 14.16
N LEU A 450 7.80 -17.07 14.98
CA LEU A 450 6.34 -17.11 14.90
C LEU A 450 5.76 -16.30 16.07
N TRP A 451 5.00 -15.26 15.73
CA TRP A 451 4.27 -14.49 16.71
C TRP A 451 2.86 -15.03 16.85
N LEU A 452 2.61 -15.73 17.96
CA LEU A 452 1.30 -16.25 18.36
C LEU A 452 0.55 -15.16 19.13
N TRP A 453 -0.02 -14.20 18.44
CA TRP A 453 -0.56 -12.98 19.02
C TRP A 453 -2.01 -13.15 19.46
N ASP A 454 -2.25 -12.98 20.76
CA ASP A 454 -3.60 -13.00 21.30
C ASP A 454 -4.25 -11.62 21.29
N GLU A 455 -5.56 -11.55 21.09
CA GLU A 455 -6.36 -10.33 21.14
C GLU A 455 -5.79 -9.16 20.29
N LEU A 456 -5.21 -9.46 19.14
CA LEU A 456 -4.63 -8.49 18.20
C LEU A 456 -5.54 -7.28 17.94
N GLY A 457 -6.86 -7.46 17.86
CA GLY A 457 -7.81 -6.38 17.60
C GLY A 457 -7.78 -5.26 18.65
N LYS A 458 -7.58 -5.60 19.92
CA LYS A 458 -7.46 -4.62 21.02
C LYS A 458 -6.17 -3.81 20.89
N GLU A 459 -5.06 -4.46 20.55
CA GLU A 459 -3.79 -3.79 20.38
C GLU A 459 -3.78 -2.88 19.13
N LEU A 460 -4.32 -3.34 18.00
CA LEU A 460 -4.49 -2.51 16.82
C LEU A 460 -5.35 -1.27 17.11
N ALA A 461 -6.46 -1.43 17.87
CA ALA A 461 -7.29 -0.31 18.29
C ALA A 461 -6.56 0.67 19.23
N SER A 462 -5.60 0.18 20.02
CA SER A 462 -4.77 1.05 20.87
C SER A 462 -3.76 1.86 20.06
N TRP A 463 -3.19 1.27 18.99
CA TRP A 463 -2.21 1.96 18.13
C TRP A 463 -2.80 3.16 17.39
N THR A 464 -4.11 3.14 17.13
CA THR A 464 -4.82 4.28 16.53
C THR A 464 -5.12 5.40 17.52
N LYS A 465 -5.31 5.07 18.81
CA LYS A 465 -5.69 6.02 19.87
C LYS A 465 -4.49 6.60 20.60
N ASP A 466 -3.45 5.77 20.79
CA ASP A 466 -2.28 6.14 21.60
C ASP A 466 -1.15 6.61 20.68
N ARG A 467 -0.84 7.90 20.75
CA ARG A 467 0.31 8.52 20.05
C ARG A 467 1.65 8.19 20.71
N SER A 468 1.72 7.16 21.54
CA SER A 468 2.98 6.76 22.17
C SER A 468 3.93 6.22 21.10
N ALA A 469 5.14 6.80 21.02
CA ALA A 469 6.16 6.47 20.03
C ALA A 469 6.60 4.99 20.03
N ASN A 470 6.32 4.25 21.11
CA ASN A 470 6.77 2.87 21.27
C ASN A 470 5.91 1.86 20.50
N LEU A 471 4.58 2.04 20.43
CA LEU A 471 3.67 1.12 19.74
C LEU A 471 3.53 1.43 18.25
N SER A 472 3.59 2.72 17.85
CA SER A 472 3.62 3.10 16.44
C SER A 472 4.86 2.53 15.72
N GLY A 473 5.98 2.37 16.45
CA GLY A 473 7.19 1.74 15.95
C GLY A 473 7.01 0.25 15.60
N VAL A 474 6.20 -0.51 16.36
CA VAL A 474 5.94 -1.94 16.06
C VAL A 474 5.28 -2.10 14.70
N LYS A 475 4.28 -1.27 14.37
CA LYS A 475 3.60 -1.29 13.07
C LYS A 475 4.56 -1.07 11.90
N THR A 476 5.42 -0.08 12.00
CA THR A 476 6.43 0.22 10.97
C THR A 476 7.41 -0.95 10.82
N GLU A 477 7.86 -1.53 11.92
CA GLU A 477 8.80 -2.66 11.86
C GLU A 477 8.15 -3.93 11.32
N LEU A 478 6.89 -4.20 11.59
CA LEU A 478 6.16 -5.31 10.94
C LEU A 478 6.16 -5.17 9.41
N MET A 479 5.92 -3.96 8.89
CA MET A 479 5.94 -3.72 7.46
C MET A 479 7.32 -3.88 6.84
N ARG A 480 8.38 -3.42 7.55
CA ARG A 480 9.77 -3.55 7.11
C ARG A 480 10.22 -5.01 7.12
N LEU A 481 9.96 -5.74 8.20
CA LEU A 481 10.30 -7.17 8.33
C LEU A 481 9.60 -8.02 7.27
N TYR A 482 8.31 -7.73 6.98
CA TYR A 482 7.58 -8.41 5.92
C TYR A 482 8.28 -8.29 4.56
N SER A 483 8.78 -7.09 4.24
CA SER A 483 9.39 -6.80 2.93
C SER A 483 10.87 -7.19 2.85
N SER A 484 11.55 -7.43 3.98
CA SER A 484 12.99 -7.74 4.03
C SER A 484 13.30 -9.24 4.06
N ALA A 485 12.31 -10.12 3.86
CA ALA A 485 12.46 -11.55 4.09
C ALA A 485 13.51 -12.23 3.20
N ASP A 486 13.83 -11.71 2.02
CA ASP A 486 14.91 -12.21 1.13
C ASP A 486 16.12 -11.27 1.07
N SER A 487 16.24 -10.34 2.02
CA SER A 487 17.32 -9.36 2.06
C SER A 487 17.86 -9.16 3.49
N ILE A 488 18.65 -8.12 3.70
CA ILE A 488 19.15 -7.73 5.01
C ILE A 488 18.17 -6.74 5.66
N TYR A 489 17.78 -7.00 6.89
CA TYR A 489 17.08 -6.05 7.73
C TYR A 489 18.05 -5.32 8.65
N VAL A 490 18.10 -4.00 8.58
CA VAL A 490 18.89 -3.15 9.47
C VAL A 490 17.94 -2.43 10.44
N PRO A 491 18.04 -2.65 11.75
CA PRO A 491 17.23 -1.95 12.76
C PRO A 491 17.44 -0.43 12.75
N HIS A 492 16.51 0.33 13.35
CA HIS A 492 16.71 1.75 13.57
C HIS A 492 17.85 2.01 14.57
N VAL A 493 18.78 2.86 14.17
CA VAL A 493 19.90 3.32 14.99
C VAL A 493 19.40 4.26 16.08
N LYS A 494 19.89 4.11 17.31
CA LYS A 494 19.67 5.06 18.42
C LYS A 494 20.82 6.06 18.48
N ALA A 495 20.51 7.33 18.75
CA ALA A 495 21.49 8.41 18.86
C ALA A 495 22.58 8.23 19.95
N SER A 496 22.53 7.16 20.75
CA SER A 496 23.41 6.88 21.88
C SER A 496 24.14 5.53 21.81
N SER A 497 24.18 4.86 20.65
CA SER A 497 24.87 3.59 20.51
C SER A 497 26.29 3.76 19.99
N ASP A 498 27.25 3.06 20.60
CA ASP A 498 28.63 2.98 20.10
C ASP A 498 28.65 2.30 18.73
N SER A 499 29.40 2.87 17.79
CA SER A 499 29.48 2.45 16.38
C SER A 499 29.87 0.97 16.14
N LYS A 500 30.40 0.29 17.13
CA LYS A 500 30.73 -1.15 17.06
C LYS A 500 29.59 -2.09 17.31
N GLU A 501 28.47 -1.64 17.94
CA GLU A 501 27.26 -2.43 18.12
C GLU A 501 26.33 -2.36 16.91
N GLU A 502 26.44 -1.33 16.06
CA GLU A 502 25.53 -1.08 14.94
C GLU A 502 25.69 -2.08 13.78
N GLU A 503 26.94 -2.42 13.41
CA GLU A 503 27.19 -3.46 12.38
C GLU A 503 26.75 -4.86 12.82
N SER A 504 26.67 -5.10 14.14
CA SER A 504 26.26 -6.39 14.71
C SER A 504 24.74 -6.60 14.73
N ASP A 505 23.92 -5.57 14.49
CA ASP A 505 22.47 -5.64 14.67
C ASP A 505 21.67 -5.99 13.41
N ALA A 506 22.30 -6.05 12.25
CA ALA A 506 21.67 -6.51 11.01
C ALA A 506 21.22 -7.97 11.11
N ILE A 507 20.03 -8.28 10.55
CA ILE A 507 19.46 -9.63 10.49
C ILE A 507 19.39 -10.05 9.03
N GLN A 508 20.07 -11.16 8.71
CA GLN A 508 20.04 -11.75 7.38
C GLN A 508 18.71 -12.49 7.15
N GLN A 509 18.04 -12.17 6.06
CA GLN A 509 16.82 -12.85 5.60
C GLN A 509 15.79 -13.10 6.73
N PRO A 510 15.31 -12.05 7.43
CA PRO A 510 14.40 -12.21 8.53
C PRO A 510 13.07 -12.84 8.05
N ASN A 511 12.62 -13.86 8.74
CA ASN A 511 11.35 -14.51 8.47
C ASN A 511 10.46 -14.44 9.71
N LEU A 512 9.66 -13.38 9.78
CA LEU A 512 8.65 -13.20 10.82
C LEU A 512 7.30 -13.68 10.28
N ILE A 513 6.76 -14.69 10.91
CA ILE A 513 5.40 -15.20 10.67
C ILE A 513 4.49 -14.64 11.78
N LEU A 514 3.32 -14.18 11.43
CA LEU A 514 2.32 -13.72 12.39
C LEU A 514 1.10 -14.63 12.32
N TYR A 515 0.69 -15.15 13.46
CA TYR A 515 -0.59 -15.83 13.65
C TYR A 515 -1.33 -15.15 14.81
N GLY A 516 -2.27 -14.29 14.48
CA GLY A 516 -3.04 -13.50 15.44
C GLY A 516 -4.47 -14.02 15.61
N THR A 517 -5.00 -13.95 16.85
CA THR A 517 -6.42 -14.17 17.12
C THR A 517 -7.06 -12.85 17.51
N ALA A 518 -8.27 -12.61 17.03
CA ALA A 518 -9.01 -11.38 17.31
C ALA A 518 -10.51 -11.64 17.48
N GLU A 519 -11.14 -10.82 18.28
CA GLU A 519 -12.58 -10.71 18.28
C GLU A 519 -13.01 -9.89 17.07
N LYS A 520 -14.03 -10.37 16.33
CA LYS A 520 -14.40 -9.89 15.00
C LYS A 520 -14.75 -8.41 14.98
N GLU A 521 -15.66 -7.99 15.86
CA GLU A 521 -16.09 -6.58 15.91
C GLU A 521 -14.96 -5.65 16.35
N THR A 522 -14.17 -6.07 17.34
CA THR A 522 -13.04 -5.30 17.85
C THR A 522 -11.99 -5.09 16.77
N LEU A 523 -11.68 -6.12 15.98
CA LEU A 523 -10.74 -6.04 14.87
C LEU A 523 -11.24 -5.10 13.77
N PHE A 524 -12.50 -5.24 13.35
CA PHE A 524 -13.04 -4.46 12.25
C PHE A 524 -13.25 -2.99 12.62
N ASN A 525 -13.62 -2.71 13.87
CA ASN A 525 -13.72 -1.34 14.38
C ASN A 525 -12.35 -0.67 14.61
N ALA A 526 -11.26 -1.44 14.66
CA ALA A 526 -9.91 -0.89 14.71
C ALA A 526 -9.43 -0.34 13.36
N PHE A 527 -10.06 -0.74 12.25
CA PHE A 527 -9.69 -0.26 10.92
C PHE A 527 -10.34 1.09 10.62
N SER A 528 -9.53 2.05 10.20
CA SER A 528 -9.93 3.30 9.57
C SER A 528 -9.51 3.29 8.11
N ILE A 529 -10.02 4.21 7.27
CA ILE A 529 -9.58 4.32 5.87
C ILE A 529 -8.07 4.57 5.79
N SER A 530 -7.52 5.39 6.69
CA SER A 530 -6.07 5.59 6.76
C SER A 530 -5.31 4.30 7.07
N GLU A 531 -5.83 3.45 7.96
CA GLU A 531 -5.24 2.15 8.30
C GLU A 531 -5.27 1.17 7.14
N LEU A 532 -6.37 1.14 6.39
CA LEU A 532 -6.51 0.31 5.19
C LEU A 532 -5.53 0.71 4.09
N THR A 533 -5.17 2.00 4.03
CA THR A 533 -4.29 2.55 2.99
C THR A 533 -2.82 2.67 3.41
N ASP A 534 -2.49 2.50 4.70
CA ASP A 534 -1.10 2.62 5.19
C ASP A 534 -0.21 1.40 4.92
N GLY A 535 -0.79 0.33 4.38
CA GLY A 535 -0.08 -0.85 3.90
C GLY A 535 0.05 -2.00 4.88
N LEU A 536 -0.20 -1.85 6.20
CA LEU A 536 -0.19 -2.99 7.13
C LEU A 536 -1.37 -3.91 6.86
N VAL A 537 -2.59 -3.35 6.78
CA VAL A 537 -3.81 -4.14 6.54
C VAL A 537 -3.76 -4.88 5.20
N GLY A 538 -3.11 -4.30 4.19
CA GLY A 538 -2.85 -4.98 2.92
C GLY A 538 -2.00 -6.26 3.07
N ARG A 539 -1.16 -6.36 4.11
CA ARG A 539 -0.33 -7.54 4.40
C ARG A 539 -1.05 -8.60 5.24
N LEU A 540 -2.11 -8.23 5.93
CA LEU A 540 -2.86 -9.15 6.80
C LEU A 540 -3.81 -10.03 5.98
N MET A 541 -3.80 -11.33 6.24
CA MET A 541 -4.72 -12.31 5.66
C MET A 541 -5.71 -12.73 6.76
N ILE A 542 -6.96 -12.28 6.64
CA ILE A 542 -7.99 -12.42 7.68
C ILE A 542 -8.89 -13.61 7.36
N PHE A 543 -8.83 -14.63 8.20
CA PHE A 543 -9.66 -15.82 8.14
C PHE A 543 -10.82 -15.67 9.13
N GLU A 544 -12.02 -15.58 8.61
CA GLU A 544 -13.23 -15.52 9.43
C GLU A 544 -13.79 -16.92 9.67
N GLY A 545 -14.20 -17.21 10.90
CA GLY A 545 -14.87 -18.45 11.25
C GLY A 545 -16.36 -18.41 11.00
N ASN A 546 -16.96 -19.58 11.07
CA ASN A 546 -18.42 -19.72 11.07
C ASN A 546 -18.97 -19.35 12.46
N ASP A 547 -19.80 -18.31 12.51
CA ASP A 547 -20.41 -17.84 13.75
C ASP A 547 -21.50 -18.82 14.29
N ASP A 548 -22.03 -19.70 13.42
CA ASP A 548 -23.05 -20.72 13.72
C ASP A 548 -22.45 -22.13 13.78
N ALA A 549 -21.14 -22.23 14.05
CA ALA A 549 -20.46 -23.52 14.10
C ALA A 549 -20.92 -24.40 15.26
N ASP A 550 -21.09 -25.70 14.99
CA ASP A 550 -21.50 -26.68 15.97
C ASP A 550 -20.42 -26.86 17.06
N ARG A 551 -20.90 -27.13 18.31
CA ARG A 551 -20.02 -27.52 19.39
C ARG A 551 -19.78 -29.03 19.35
N ILE A 552 -18.52 -29.41 19.40
CA ILE A 552 -18.09 -30.81 19.43
C ILE A 552 -17.92 -31.24 20.88
N GLN A 553 -18.63 -32.28 21.30
CA GLN A 553 -18.38 -32.91 22.60
C GLN A 553 -17.13 -33.80 22.47
N GLN A 554 -16.02 -33.34 23.05
CA GLN A 554 -14.82 -34.17 23.16
C GLN A 554 -14.91 -35.06 24.42
N THR A 555 -14.90 -36.35 24.21
CA THR A 555 -14.92 -37.35 25.28
C THR A 555 -13.53 -37.87 25.64
N GLU A 556 -12.56 -37.76 24.75
CA GLU A 556 -11.19 -38.28 24.91
C GLU A 556 -10.13 -37.32 24.42
N GLN A 557 -8.93 -37.41 24.99
CA GLN A 557 -7.75 -36.68 24.47
C GLN A 557 -7.18 -37.44 23.28
N ILE A 558 -7.31 -36.86 22.09
CA ILE A 558 -6.71 -37.40 20.86
C ILE A 558 -5.20 -37.06 20.86
N PRO A 559 -4.30 -38.07 20.80
CA PRO A 559 -2.86 -37.82 20.73
C PRO A 559 -2.48 -37.15 19.42
N ILE A 560 -1.34 -36.45 19.40
CA ILE A 560 -0.79 -35.88 18.18
C ILE A 560 -0.35 -37.04 17.26
N PRO A 561 -0.81 -37.10 16.00
CA PRO A 561 -0.34 -38.10 15.03
C PRO A 561 1.18 -38.10 14.88
N GLU A 562 1.78 -39.28 14.81
CA GLU A 562 3.24 -39.40 14.68
C GLU A 562 3.76 -38.79 13.39
N SER A 563 3.01 -38.90 12.27
CA SER A 563 3.29 -38.25 11.00
C SER A 563 3.49 -36.74 11.13
N ILE A 564 2.69 -36.07 11.98
CA ILE A 564 2.84 -34.62 12.24
C ILE A 564 4.15 -34.33 12.97
N LEU A 565 4.52 -35.19 13.93
CA LEU A 565 5.78 -35.05 14.67
C LEU A 565 6.98 -35.30 13.78
N GLU A 566 6.94 -36.34 12.95
CA GLU A 566 8.01 -36.73 12.01
C GLU A 566 8.29 -35.61 10.98
N VAL A 567 7.25 -35.08 10.32
CA VAL A 567 7.42 -34.00 9.34
C VAL A 567 7.93 -32.73 10.03
N THR A 568 7.43 -32.42 11.23
CA THR A 568 7.92 -31.28 12.02
C THR A 568 9.40 -31.45 12.35
N ASP A 569 9.79 -32.64 12.82
CA ASP A 569 11.18 -32.96 13.19
C ASP A 569 12.11 -32.87 11.98
N TRP A 570 11.68 -33.37 10.81
CA TRP A 570 12.42 -33.30 9.54
C TRP A 570 12.76 -31.84 9.15
N TRP A 571 11.77 -30.94 9.21
CA TRP A 571 11.98 -29.52 8.91
C TRP A 571 12.91 -28.84 9.93
N LEU A 572 12.82 -29.21 11.20
CA LEU A 572 13.68 -28.69 12.25
C LEU A 572 15.13 -29.15 12.06
N GLU A 573 15.37 -30.38 11.61
CA GLU A 573 16.70 -30.87 11.27
C GLU A 573 17.30 -30.15 10.05
N LYS A 574 16.53 -30.00 8.99
CA LYS A 574 16.95 -29.25 7.80
C LYS A 574 17.38 -27.83 8.19
N ARG A 575 16.69 -27.22 9.10
CA ARG A 575 17.01 -25.88 9.61
C ARG A 575 18.30 -25.83 10.41
N VAL A 576 18.64 -26.83 11.22
CA VAL A 576 19.91 -26.90 11.93
C VAL A 576 21.10 -26.81 10.98
N MET A 577 20.98 -27.39 9.80
CA MET A 577 21.99 -27.30 8.75
C MET A 577 22.13 -25.87 8.19
N THR A 578 21.01 -25.14 8.08
CA THR A 578 20.97 -23.77 7.54
C THR A 578 21.47 -22.72 8.57
N ILE A 579 21.22 -22.92 9.86
CA ILE A 579 21.63 -22.00 10.95
C ILE A 579 23.15 -21.90 11.09
N ASN A 580 23.88 -22.94 10.72
CA ASN A 580 25.35 -22.95 10.80
C ASN A 580 26.02 -22.15 9.65
N GLN A 581 25.25 -21.59 8.73
CA GLN A 581 25.75 -20.73 7.65
C GLN A 581 25.69 -19.25 8.11
N GLU A 582 26.71 -18.47 7.78
CA GLU A 582 26.72 -17.02 8.07
C GLU A 582 25.56 -16.29 7.37
N ILE A 583 25.21 -16.74 6.17
CA ILE A 583 24.08 -16.24 5.37
C ILE A 583 23.20 -17.45 5.00
N PRO A 584 21.90 -17.42 5.32
CA PRO A 584 20.98 -18.49 4.92
C PRO A 584 20.96 -18.67 3.40
N SER A 585 21.09 -19.93 2.94
CA SER A 585 21.01 -20.29 1.52
C SER A 585 19.76 -21.18 1.30
N PRO A 586 18.60 -20.57 1.03
CA PRO A 586 17.36 -21.32 0.84
C PRO A 586 17.35 -22.09 -0.50
N ASP A 587 16.71 -23.25 -0.50
CA ASP A 587 16.43 -23.99 -1.73
C ASP A 587 15.42 -23.20 -2.58
N ILE A 588 15.68 -23.13 -3.89
CA ILE A 588 14.75 -22.51 -4.83
C ILE A 588 13.71 -23.54 -5.25
N VAL A 589 12.46 -23.33 -4.87
CA VAL A 589 11.32 -24.17 -5.26
C VAL A 589 10.87 -23.80 -6.67
N PRO A 590 10.95 -24.71 -7.64
CA PRO A 590 10.59 -24.39 -9.02
C PRO A 590 9.10 -24.06 -9.16
N VAL A 591 8.78 -23.19 -10.11
CA VAL A 591 7.42 -22.80 -10.49
C VAL A 591 7.16 -23.26 -11.91
N THR A 592 6.06 -23.98 -12.15
CA THR A 592 5.70 -24.41 -13.50
C THR A 592 5.19 -23.23 -14.33
N ARG A 593 5.18 -23.38 -15.68
CA ARG A 593 4.69 -22.32 -16.58
C ARG A 593 3.20 -22.03 -16.37
N GLU A 594 2.42 -23.07 -16.11
CA GLU A 594 0.98 -23.00 -15.83
C GLU A 594 0.73 -22.22 -14.54
N ALA A 595 1.50 -22.51 -13.50
CA ALA A 595 1.45 -21.76 -12.22
C ALA A 595 1.80 -20.27 -12.43
N GLU A 596 2.82 -19.98 -13.24
CA GLU A 596 3.20 -18.59 -13.51
C GLU A 596 2.09 -17.81 -14.24
N SER A 597 1.40 -18.47 -15.19
CA SER A 597 0.26 -17.83 -15.90
C SER A 597 -0.89 -17.47 -14.97
N ILE A 598 -1.15 -18.30 -13.94
CA ILE A 598 -2.16 -18.02 -12.92
C ILE A 598 -1.77 -16.78 -12.10
N PHE A 599 -0.52 -16.69 -11.66
CA PHE A 599 -0.07 -15.52 -10.90
C PHE A 599 -0.15 -14.21 -11.71
N GLN A 600 0.01 -14.27 -13.03
CA GLN A 600 -0.12 -13.10 -13.91
C GLN A 600 -1.56 -12.54 -13.96
N GLN A 601 -2.59 -13.33 -13.63
CA GLN A 601 -3.98 -12.85 -13.59
C GLN A 601 -4.17 -11.71 -12.58
N PHE A 602 -3.45 -11.72 -11.47
CA PHE A 602 -3.49 -10.60 -10.52
C PHE A 602 -3.11 -9.25 -11.13
N HIS A 603 -2.26 -9.26 -12.15
CA HIS A 603 -1.86 -8.05 -12.86
C HIS A 603 -3.01 -7.44 -13.67
N HIS A 604 -3.87 -8.29 -14.23
CA HIS A 604 -5.05 -7.83 -14.96
C HIS A 604 -6.08 -7.22 -14.01
N ILE A 605 -6.35 -7.90 -12.88
CA ILE A 605 -7.25 -7.38 -11.84
C ILE A 605 -6.77 -6.02 -11.33
N GLN A 606 -5.49 -5.88 -11.01
CA GLN A 606 -4.94 -4.63 -10.50
C GLN A 606 -5.03 -3.49 -11.52
N LYS A 607 -4.89 -3.76 -12.83
CA LYS A 607 -5.06 -2.74 -13.87
C LYS A 607 -6.48 -2.19 -13.93
N GLN A 608 -7.48 -3.02 -13.70
CA GLN A 608 -8.90 -2.63 -13.72
C GLN A 608 -9.28 -1.80 -12.48
N LEU A 609 -8.59 -2.00 -11.35
CA LEU A 609 -8.93 -1.39 -10.07
C LEU A 609 -8.21 -0.06 -9.77
N LYS A 610 -7.41 0.48 -10.70
CA LYS A 610 -6.62 1.71 -10.49
C LYS A 610 -7.44 2.95 -10.11
N SER A 611 -8.72 3.01 -10.49
CA SER A 611 -9.62 4.11 -10.15
C SER A 611 -10.12 4.07 -8.69
N ASP A 612 -10.06 2.92 -8.04
CA ASP A 612 -10.47 2.75 -6.64
C ASP A 612 -9.23 2.55 -5.75
N ARG A 613 -8.79 3.63 -5.09
CA ARG A 613 -7.57 3.65 -4.27
C ARG A 613 -7.56 2.58 -3.17
N LEU A 614 -8.72 2.29 -2.55
CA LEU A 614 -8.81 1.29 -1.50
C LEU A 614 -8.60 -0.10 -2.07
N LYS A 615 -9.30 -0.44 -3.15
CA LYS A 615 -9.18 -1.74 -3.80
C LYS A 615 -7.78 -1.92 -4.40
N ASP A 616 -7.23 -0.91 -5.09
CA ASP A 616 -5.85 -0.96 -5.62
C ASP A 616 -4.82 -1.24 -4.50
N THR A 617 -4.98 -0.61 -3.33
CA THR A 617 -4.09 -0.86 -2.18
C THR A 617 -4.22 -2.28 -1.63
N LEU A 618 -5.44 -2.81 -1.48
CA LEU A 618 -5.68 -4.15 -0.94
C LEU A 618 -5.22 -5.26 -1.92
N TRP A 619 -5.41 -5.06 -3.22
CA TRP A 619 -4.96 -5.99 -4.26
C TRP A 619 -3.47 -5.85 -4.60
N GLY A 620 -2.82 -4.75 -4.21
CA GLY A 620 -1.44 -4.45 -4.58
C GLY A 620 -0.40 -5.50 -4.15
N ARG A 621 -0.74 -6.38 -3.20
CA ARG A 621 0.12 -7.47 -2.73
C ARG A 621 -0.43 -8.87 -3.01
N ALA A 622 -1.53 -8.97 -3.72
CA ALA A 622 -2.22 -10.23 -3.97
C ALA A 622 -1.29 -11.28 -4.61
N GLN A 623 -0.54 -10.90 -5.64
CA GLN A 623 0.40 -11.82 -6.29
C GLN A 623 1.50 -12.30 -5.35
N GLN A 624 2.09 -11.40 -4.53
CA GLN A 624 3.09 -11.77 -3.54
C GLN A 624 2.52 -12.77 -2.51
N GLN A 625 1.33 -12.50 -2.01
CA GLN A 625 0.64 -13.34 -1.03
C GLN A 625 0.26 -14.70 -1.63
N ALA A 626 -0.23 -14.73 -2.86
CA ALA A 626 -0.53 -15.99 -3.55
C ALA A 626 0.72 -16.85 -3.74
N ARG A 627 1.86 -16.27 -4.12
CA ARG A 627 3.13 -17.00 -4.20
C ARG A 627 3.59 -17.52 -2.84
N GLN A 628 3.40 -16.75 -1.76
CA GLN A 628 3.70 -17.22 -0.39
C GLN A 628 2.88 -18.46 -0.04
N PHE A 629 1.55 -18.42 -0.28
CA PHE A 629 0.68 -19.54 0.03
C PHE A 629 0.89 -20.73 -0.90
N ALA A 630 1.18 -20.52 -2.17
CA ALA A 630 1.52 -21.58 -3.10
C ALA A 630 2.84 -22.28 -2.70
N LEU A 631 3.83 -21.52 -2.21
CA LEU A 631 5.09 -22.08 -1.71
C LEU A 631 4.85 -22.92 -0.44
N ILE A 632 4.01 -22.44 0.50
CA ILE A 632 3.61 -23.20 1.70
C ILE A 632 2.88 -24.49 1.30
N TYR A 633 1.96 -24.40 0.33
CA TYR A 633 1.23 -25.55 -0.21
C TYR A 633 2.17 -26.57 -0.83
N ALA A 634 3.09 -26.16 -1.69
CA ALA A 634 4.05 -27.04 -2.34
C ALA A 634 4.91 -27.81 -1.31
N CYS A 635 5.40 -27.12 -0.28
CA CYS A 635 6.14 -27.72 0.82
C CYS A 635 5.29 -28.63 1.72
N SER A 636 3.97 -28.43 1.75
CA SER A 636 3.04 -29.33 2.43
C SER A 636 2.84 -30.63 1.68
N VAL A 637 2.80 -30.58 0.35
CA VAL A 637 2.59 -31.75 -0.52
C VAL A 637 3.82 -32.64 -0.55
N ASP A 638 4.98 -32.06 -0.80
CA ASP A 638 6.26 -32.76 -0.85
C ASP A 638 7.34 -31.92 -0.15
N LYS A 639 7.79 -32.41 1.01
CA LYS A 639 8.84 -31.74 1.80
C LYS A 639 10.24 -31.95 1.23
N ASP A 640 10.45 -33.02 0.45
CA ASP A 640 11.75 -33.41 -0.07
C ASP A 640 12.03 -32.73 -1.43
N ASN A 641 11.01 -32.66 -2.32
CA ASN A 641 11.11 -32.07 -3.66
C ASN A 641 9.90 -31.14 -3.97
N PRO A 642 9.74 -30.04 -3.23
CA PRO A 642 8.59 -29.17 -3.43
C PRO A 642 8.64 -28.50 -4.81
N ALA A 643 7.47 -28.37 -5.46
CA ALA A 643 7.30 -27.63 -6.70
C ALA A 643 5.97 -26.88 -6.69
N ILE A 644 5.99 -25.62 -7.09
CA ILE A 644 4.76 -24.84 -7.24
C ILE A 644 4.17 -25.19 -8.60
N ASP A 645 3.25 -26.12 -8.61
CA ASP A 645 2.49 -26.56 -9.77
C ASP A 645 1.21 -25.75 -9.97
N GLN A 646 0.44 -26.11 -11.01
CA GLN A 646 -0.83 -25.48 -11.32
C GLN A 646 -1.83 -25.55 -10.16
N ASN A 647 -1.90 -26.67 -9.43
CA ASN A 647 -2.84 -26.85 -8.32
C ASN A 647 -2.48 -25.95 -7.15
N ALA A 648 -1.21 -25.86 -6.78
CA ALA A 648 -0.72 -24.98 -5.74
C ALA A 648 -1.00 -23.50 -6.09
N ALA A 649 -0.76 -23.09 -7.33
CA ALA A 649 -1.00 -21.72 -7.79
C ALA A 649 -2.49 -21.39 -7.85
N GLN A 650 -3.34 -22.28 -8.35
CA GLN A 650 -4.78 -22.09 -8.45
C GLN A 650 -5.42 -21.97 -7.06
N TRP A 651 -5.11 -22.90 -6.17
CA TRP A 651 -5.58 -22.86 -4.78
C TRP A 651 -5.17 -21.55 -4.09
N ALA A 652 -3.92 -21.14 -4.23
CA ALA A 652 -3.43 -19.92 -3.61
C ALA A 652 -4.06 -18.65 -4.23
N TYR A 653 -4.30 -18.66 -5.55
CA TYR A 653 -5.00 -17.59 -6.26
C TYR A 653 -6.42 -17.41 -5.72
N GLU A 654 -7.17 -18.49 -5.61
CA GLU A 654 -8.55 -18.47 -5.12
C GLU A 654 -8.62 -18.08 -3.64
N LEU A 655 -7.73 -18.64 -2.79
CA LEU A 655 -7.65 -18.28 -1.38
C LEU A 655 -7.39 -16.78 -1.19
N VAL A 656 -6.37 -16.26 -1.86
CA VAL A 656 -5.98 -14.84 -1.70
C VAL A 656 -7.05 -13.92 -2.26
N SER A 657 -7.64 -14.26 -3.41
CA SER A 657 -8.75 -13.51 -4.00
C SER A 657 -9.95 -13.45 -3.07
N TYR A 658 -10.37 -14.58 -2.50
CA TYR A 658 -11.43 -14.64 -1.52
C TYR A 658 -11.14 -13.77 -0.28
N LEU A 659 -9.94 -13.91 0.32
CA LEU A 659 -9.58 -13.16 1.53
C LEU A 659 -9.50 -11.66 1.28
N ILE A 660 -9.07 -11.22 0.09
CA ILE A 660 -9.05 -9.79 -0.29
C ILE A 660 -10.47 -9.27 -0.51
N GLN A 661 -11.32 -10.02 -1.21
CA GLN A 661 -12.73 -9.65 -1.42
C GLN A 661 -13.46 -9.52 -0.07
N ARG A 662 -13.21 -10.45 0.87
CA ARG A 662 -13.72 -10.35 2.24
C ARG A 662 -13.23 -9.11 2.97
N LYS A 663 -11.94 -8.75 2.85
CA LYS A 663 -11.41 -7.49 3.42
C LYS A 663 -12.12 -6.26 2.84
N ILE A 664 -12.38 -6.23 1.52
CA ILE A 664 -13.12 -5.14 0.88
C ILE A 664 -14.54 -5.05 1.43
N TYR A 665 -15.23 -6.18 1.51
CA TYR A 665 -16.57 -6.26 2.09
C TYR A 665 -16.63 -5.77 3.55
N ILE A 666 -15.64 -6.15 4.37
CA ILE A 666 -15.50 -5.68 5.75
C ILE A 666 -15.24 -4.17 5.77
N ALA A 667 -14.36 -3.67 4.91
CA ALA A 667 -14.06 -2.25 4.80
C ALA A 667 -15.30 -1.42 4.46
N ASP A 668 -16.08 -1.86 3.48
CA ASP A 668 -17.31 -1.19 3.07
C ASP A 668 -18.35 -1.11 4.20
N ARG A 669 -18.40 -2.13 5.07
CA ARG A 669 -19.39 -2.21 6.15
C ARG A 669 -18.98 -1.61 7.48
N HIS A 670 -17.71 -1.73 7.85
CA HIS A 670 -17.24 -1.39 9.20
C HIS A 670 -16.36 -0.14 9.23
N VAL A 671 -15.65 0.16 8.14
CA VAL A 671 -14.73 1.29 8.13
C VAL A 671 -15.48 2.57 7.81
N ALA A 672 -15.37 3.55 8.69
CA ALA A 672 -16.09 4.81 8.61
C ALA A 672 -15.12 6.01 8.63
N ASP A 673 -15.43 7.02 7.80
CA ASP A 673 -14.65 8.25 7.71
C ASP A 673 -14.92 9.21 8.90
N SER A 674 -16.06 9.07 9.54
CA SER A 674 -16.50 9.93 10.64
C SER A 674 -17.36 9.18 11.65
N GLU A 675 -17.51 9.74 12.84
CA GLU A 675 -18.44 9.22 13.83
C GLU A 675 -19.88 9.19 13.33
N PHE A 676 -20.25 10.10 12.42
CA PHE A 676 -21.57 10.10 11.78
C PHE A 676 -21.73 8.93 10.82
N ASP A 677 -20.77 8.70 9.97
CA ASP A 677 -20.75 7.58 9.03
C ASP A 677 -20.74 6.23 9.76
N ARG A 678 -19.98 6.12 10.86
CA ARG A 678 -19.97 4.95 11.73
C ARG A 678 -21.37 4.63 12.26
N GLN A 679 -22.04 5.64 12.79
CA GLN A 679 -23.40 5.49 13.33
C GLN A 679 -24.43 5.14 12.24
N GLN A 680 -24.28 5.67 11.02
CA GLN A 680 -25.08 5.29 9.86
C GLN A 680 -24.90 3.81 9.52
N LYS A 681 -23.65 3.34 9.43
CA LYS A 681 -23.33 1.94 9.15
C LYS A 681 -23.81 0.99 10.25
N GLU A 682 -23.75 1.41 11.52
CA GLU A 682 -24.33 0.65 12.64
C GLU A 682 -25.85 0.48 12.50
N ILE A 683 -26.57 1.53 12.11
CA ILE A 683 -28.02 1.46 11.90
C ILE A 683 -28.36 0.57 10.70
N LEU A 684 -27.65 0.69 9.58
CA LEU A 684 -27.89 -0.14 8.40
C LEU A 684 -27.63 -1.63 8.70
N ARG A 685 -26.56 -1.96 9.40
CA ARG A 685 -26.27 -3.35 9.83
C ARG A 685 -27.38 -3.91 10.71
N TYR A 686 -27.85 -3.14 11.68
CA TYR A 686 -28.94 -3.58 12.54
C TYR A 686 -30.22 -3.86 11.75
N ILE A 687 -30.59 -2.99 10.78
CA ILE A 687 -31.76 -3.24 9.91
C ILE A 687 -31.56 -4.52 9.11
N GLU A 688 -30.35 -4.80 8.63
CA GLU A 688 -30.02 -6.02 7.89
C GLU A 688 -30.10 -7.26 8.77
N GLU A 689 -29.56 -7.25 9.99
CA GLU A 689 -29.68 -8.31 11.00
C GLU A 689 -31.15 -8.60 11.35
N CYS A 690 -32.03 -7.60 11.26
CA CYS A 690 -33.47 -7.76 11.43
C CYS A 690 -34.20 -8.27 10.16
N GLY A 691 -33.46 -8.86 9.21
CA GLY A 691 -34.06 -9.37 7.97
C GLY A 691 -34.37 -8.31 6.93
N GLY A 692 -33.64 -7.18 6.93
CA GLY A 692 -33.73 -6.08 5.98
C GLY A 692 -34.83 -5.06 6.30
N GLN A 693 -35.50 -5.17 7.45
CA GLN A 693 -36.53 -4.24 7.91
C GLN A 693 -36.53 -4.08 9.43
N SER A 694 -36.79 -2.87 9.92
CA SER A 694 -36.93 -2.60 11.34
C SER A 694 -37.93 -1.48 11.60
N THR A 695 -38.63 -1.53 12.72
CA THR A 695 -39.55 -0.45 13.12
C THR A 695 -38.80 0.71 13.76
N GLN A 696 -39.37 1.92 13.68
CA GLN A 696 -38.85 3.09 14.36
C GLN A 696 -38.65 2.87 15.87
N ASN A 697 -39.55 2.10 16.50
CA ASN A 697 -39.46 1.77 17.92
C ASN A 697 -38.29 0.85 18.25
N GLU A 698 -38.00 -0.12 17.40
CA GLU A 698 -36.86 -1.05 17.55
C GLU A 698 -35.54 -0.29 17.39
N LEU A 699 -35.42 0.54 16.37
CA LEU A 699 -34.25 1.42 16.18
C LEU A 699 -34.07 2.35 17.39
N THR A 700 -35.17 2.94 17.90
CA THR A 700 -35.10 3.80 19.07
C THR A 700 -34.60 3.08 20.30
N ARG A 701 -35.07 1.84 20.55
CA ARG A 701 -34.59 0.99 21.67
C ARG A 701 -33.14 0.59 21.51
N ARG A 702 -32.75 0.14 20.32
CA ARG A 702 -31.38 -0.34 20.08
C ARG A 702 -30.33 0.76 20.18
N PHE A 703 -30.68 1.96 19.70
CA PHE A 703 -29.79 3.12 19.66
C PHE A 703 -30.17 4.21 20.67
N GLN A 704 -30.60 3.84 21.87
CA GLN A 704 -30.93 4.76 22.99
C GLN A 704 -29.74 5.66 23.39
N ARG A 705 -28.50 5.19 23.20
CA ARG A 705 -27.27 5.93 23.46
C ARG A 705 -27.08 7.16 22.55
N LEU A 706 -27.76 7.18 21.40
CA LEU A 706 -27.75 8.32 20.50
C LEU A 706 -28.81 9.31 20.90
N GLU A 707 -28.47 10.60 20.97
CA GLU A 707 -29.45 11.68 21.15
C GLU A 707 -30.53 11.61 20.07
N LYS A 708 -31.77 11.90 20.42
CA LYS A 708 -32.90 11.85 19.49
C LYS A 708 -32.62 12.63 18.22
N ARG A 709 -32.15 13.87 18.32
CA ARG A 709 -31.82 14.72 17.17
C ARG A 709 -30.80 14.07 16.26
N ARG A 710 -29.72 13.51 16.83
CA ARG A 710 -28.64 12.84 16.09
C ARG A 710 -29.16 11.61 15.34
N ARG A 711 -30.00 10.80 15.97
CA ARG A 711 -30.61 9.62 15.35
C ARG A 711 -31.54 10.02 14.20
N ASP A 712 -32.36 11.07 14.41
CA ASP A 712 -33.28 11.58 13.38
C ASP A 712 -32.51 12.13 12.16
N ASP A 713 -31.39 12.83 12.38
CA ASP A 713 -30.48 13.32 11.32
C ASP A 713 -29.87 12.16 10.52
N ILE A 714 -29.46 11.08 11.19
CA ILE A 714 -28.90 9.89 10.55
C ILE A 714 -29.98 9.21 9.68
N ILE A 715 -31.17 8.98 10.22
CA ILE A 715 -32.28 8.36 9.50
C ILE A 715 -32.69 9.22 8.28
N ALA A 716 -32.75 10.53 8.44
CA ALA A 716 -33.01 11.46 7.35
C ALA A 716 -31.98 11.33 6.24
N ASN A 717 -30.69 11.34 6.57
CA ASN A 717 -29.60 11.18 5.60
C ASN A 717 -29.66 9.81 4.90
N LEU A 718 -29.94 8.72 5.62
CA LEU A 718 -30.12 7.37 5.02
C LEU A 718 -31.30 7.29 4.06
N LYS A 719 -32.37 8.06 4.32
CA LYS A 719 -33.51 8.21 3.41
C LYS A 719 -33.16 9.03 2.18
N ASP A 720 -32.48 10.17 2.37
CA ASP A 720 -32.08 11.08 1.28
C ASP A 720 -31.08 10.42 0.34
N THR A 721 -30.15 9.64 0.87
CA THR A 721 -29.22 8.82 0.08
C THR A 721 -29.89 7.60 -0.56
N GLY A 722 -31.15 7.32 -0.21
CA GLY A 722 -31.92 6.18 -0.68
C GLY A 722 -31.40 4.83 -0.17
N ALA A 723 -30.62 4.80 0.92
CA ALA A 723 -30.15 3.56 1.54
C ALA A 723 -31.31 2.82 2.23
N ILE A 724 -32.26 3.56 2.80
CA ILE A 724 -33.49 3.01 3.38
C ILE A 724 -34.73 3.68 2.78
N LYS A 725 -35.87 2.97 2.82
CA LYS A 725 -37.20 3.51 2.55
C LYS A 725 -38.04 3.43 3.80
N GLU A 726 -38.85 4.45 4.03
CA GLU A 726 -39.83 4.50 5.09
C GLU A 726 -41.20 4.07 4.56
N ILE A 727 -41.80 3.05 5.16
CA ILE A 727 -43.10 2.51 4.72
C ILE A 727 -43.99 2.28 5.95
N TRP A 728 -45.25 2.70 5.85
CA TRP A 728 -46.28 2.41 6.84
C TRP A 728 -46.89 1.06 6.59
N LEU A 729 -46.60 0.09 7.44
CA LEU A 729 -47.14 -1.26 7.33
C LEU A 729 -47.93 -1.64 8.58
N LYS A 730 -48.92 -2.53 8.37
CA LYS A 730 -49.65 -3.15 9.48
C LYS A 730 -48.73 -4.17 10.18
N LYS A 731 -48.52 -4.04 11.49
CA LYS A 731 -47.68 -4.97 12.23
C LYS A 731 -48.40 -6.35 12.25
N GLU A 732 -47.66 -7.41 11.92
CA GLU A 732 -48.15 -8.78 11.95
C GLU A 732 -48.70 -9.10 13.34
N GLY A 733 -49.93 -9.61 13.44
CA GLY A 733 -50.63 -9.90 14.69
C GLY A 733 -51.22 -8.69 15.43
N SER A 734 -51.17 -7.47 14.89
CA SER A 734 -51.71 -6.24 15.51
C SER A 734 -52.69 -5.50 14.58
N ARG A 735 -53.63 -4.77 15.20
CA ARG A 735 -54.51 -3.82 14.46
C ARG A 735 -53.83 -2.48 14.16
N GLN A 736 -52.63 -2.23 14.71
CA GLN A 736 -51.92 -0.95 14.60
C GLN A 736 -50.94 -0.96 13.41
N HIS A 737 -50.84 0.18 12.73
CA HIS A 737 -49.80 0.45 11.74
C HIS A 737 -48.55 0.98 12.43
N ALA A 738 -47.41 0.56 11.94
CA ALA A 738 -46.12 1.03 12.42
C ALA A 738 -45.29 1.52 11.23
N ASN A 739 -44.38 2.44 11.53
CA ASN A 739 -43.43 2.95 10.58
C ASN A 739 -42.22 2.00 10.50
N PHE A 740 -41.98 1.44 9.33
CA PHE A 740 -40.89 0.55 9.05
C PHE A 740 -39.84 1.24 8.18
N TYR A 741 -38.59 1.05 8.51
CA TYR A 741 -37.45 1.36 7.67
C TYR A 741 -36.97 0.08 7.00
N ILE A 742 -37.00 0.05 5.67
CA ILE A 742 -36.64 -1.11 4.86
C ILE A 742 -35.41 -0.78 4.05
N LEU A 743 -34.42 -1.66 4.05
CA LEU A 743 -33.25 -1.52 3.21
C LEU A 743 -33.66 -1.49 1.74
N ASN A 744 -33.21 -0.48 1.03
CA ASN A 744 -33.40 -0.41 -0.40
C ASN A 744 -32.41 -1.36 -1.06
N LYS A 745 -32.84 -2.49 -1.61
CA LYS A 745 -32.02 -3.35 -2.48
C LYS A 745 -31.64 -2.53 -3.70
N ARG A 746 -30.54 -1.81 -3.64
CA ARG A 746 -30.07 -0.96 -4.73
C ARG A 746 -29.45 -1.79 -5.83
N LYS A 747 -29.85 -1.50 -7.06
CA LYS A 747 -28.91 -1.26 -8.16
C LYS A 747 -27.97 -0.14 -7.71
N ARG A 748 -26.71 -0.40 -7.39
CA ARG A 748 -25.69 0.64 -7.16
C ARG A 748 -25.57 1.43 -8.45
N ALA A 749 -26.00 2.70 -8.41
CA ALA A 749 -25.78 3.62 -9.50
C ALA A 749 -24.27 3.78 -9.69
N THR A 750 -23.78 3.39 -10.86
CA THR A 750 -22.50 3.86 -11.40
C THR A 750 -22.47 5.38 -11.31
N PRO A 751 -21.37 6.00 -10.86
CA PRO A 751 -21.22 7.44 -10.99
C PRO A 751 -21.24 7.75 -12.49
N LYS A 752 -22.26 8.51 -12.92
CA LYS A 752 -22.25 9.10 -14.25
C LYS A 752 -20.97 9.91 -14.40
N SER A 753 -20.21 9.58 -15.43
CA SER A 753 -19.15 10.40 -15.97
C SER A 753 -19.62 11.86 -16.11
N LEU A 754 -18.92 12.75 -15.45
CA LEU A 754 -18.75 14.15 -15.83
C LEU A 754 -17.27 14.41 -15.91
#